data_d7a9f3df7f0dfed0f950b67c7acbfb09
#
_entry.id   d7a9f3df7f0dfed0f950b67c7acbfb09
#
_cell.length_a   1.000
_cell.length_b   1.000
_cell.length_c   1.000
_cell.angle_alpha   90.00
_cell.angle_beta   90.00
_cell.angle_gamma   90.00
#
_symmetry.space_group_name_H-M   'P 1'
#
loop_
_entity.id
_entity.type
_entity.pdbx_description
1 polymer ?
#
loop_
_entity_poly.entity_id
_entity_poly.type
_entity_poly.pdbx_seq_one_letter_code
_entity_poly.pdbx_strand_id
1 'polypeptide(L)'
;AREYLRPGVAVSDLHEALQRIQQQRVLWQRFVPTGITPAVPVGIADVAVAYQQVDQDLEALDAPLGHHSRDQQLAHRPLAELHALLEGLAAESDVLANLQERTTLLQRLEQWDVGPLLSDLAARHVPHAQVAAELELAWWRSALDSLLQHDRALLGAEPDVLERLEADFRLVDEAHAAGSAQLLGWQLAENWSIGITDWPDEAEALKTLLKSGAITPAQLQREAPHLSRPIAPIWLASPYDVHAISDDIPFDTVLLLDAGAVTVAEAAGSVRRARQVVAIGDPVTQAPAPFTIAVGEPVDDGDVDARHAASALFQLSELLPAVSLTRSYRAGGEDLAELVNRRFYAGRIESLPWAGSFLGHPSIAVDYLDDGHGMPDDDTGAIESVDVEVRRTVELVIEHATARPHESLMVVTASTKHAARVHTAVLEALTHRPDLHDVLLGDRPEPFAVLTIEQSVAQSRDRVIFSIGFGRTPHGRVLSEFGSLGRPGGDRLLAVAMTRARRYVRIVSCIRPSDLDDDRLSHGARALADLFADIEARRTAVELPDDSDPMLIDLARRLEARGMTVALGHRGKLPLVASRGGYCVAVETDAALGHLSLPESLRLRPDLLRRLGWHYARVHVFELFSDPEAVADRIHALAGGAPAAPTGTGPVLGRGSGHPTDELAITR
;
A
#
# COMPACT_ATOMS: atom_id res chain seq x y z
N ALA A 1 -92.66 1.77 44.84
CA ALA A 1 -92.41 1.43 43.42
C ALA A 1 -93.46 2.03 42.51
N ARG A 2 -94.83 2.00 42.83
CA ARG A 2 -95.87 2.55 41.91
C ARG A 2 -95.82 4.06 41.74
N GLU A 3 -95.23 4.81 42.66
CA GLU A 3 -95.06 6.28 42.56
C GLU A 3 -94.10 6.75 41.55
N TYR A 4 -93.17 5.82 41.11
CA TYR A 4 -92.12 6.14 40.11
C TYR A 4 -92.41 5.60 38.68
N LEU A 5 -93.53 4.95 38.51
CA LEU A 5 -93.95 4.43 37.22
C LEU A 5 -94.96 5.39 36.55
N ARG A 6 -94.78 5.58 35.20
CA ARG A 6 -95.79 6.30 34.41
C ARG A 6 -97.12 5.50 34.43
N PRO A 7 -98.27 6.15 34.37
CA PRO A 7 -99.53 5.46 34.24
C PRO A 7 -99.56 4.46 33.10
N GLY A 8 -99.95 3.20 33.40
CA GLY A 8 -100.02 2.14 32.36
C GLY A 8 -98.84 1.18 32.30
N VAL A 9 -97.76 1.40 33.05
CA VAL A 9 -96.59 0.50 33.07
C VAL A 9 -96.73 -0.52 34.19
N ALA A 10 -96.51 -1.80 33.90
CA ALA A 10 -96.57 -2.89 34.90
C ALA A 10 -95.36 -2.86 35.84
N VAL A 11 -95.56 -3.27 37.12
CA VAL A 11 -94.46 -3.33 38.12
C VAL A 11 -93.39 -4.33 37.75
N SER A 12 -93.71 -5.36 36.95
CA SER A 12 -92.79 -6.33 36.40
C SER A 12 -91.74 -5.71 35.48
N ASP A 13 -92.10 -4.69 34.79
CA ASP A 13 -91.20 -4.07 33.78
C ASP A 13 -90.20 -3.08 34.41
N LEU A 14 -90.47 -2.69 35.67
CA LEU A 14 -89.60 -1.81 36.42
C LEU A 14 -88.23 -2.45 36.71
N HIS A 15 -88.20 -3.73 36.98
CA HIS A 15 -86.95 -4.46 37.25
C HIS A 15 -86.07 -4.47 35.99
N GLU A 16 -86.70 -4.80 34.91
CA GLU A 16 -85.98 -4.81 33.64
C GLU A 16 -85.50 -3.40 33.19
N ALA A 17 -86.34 -2.41 33.40
CA ALA A 17 -85.98 -1.02 33.11
C ALA A 17 -84.83 -0.53 34.03
N LEU A 18 -84.84 -0.89 35.30
CA LEU A 18 -83.74 -0.57 36.22
C LEU A 18 -82.43 -1.28 35.85
N GLN A 19 -82.52 -2.52 35.45
CA GLN A 19 -81.34 -3.23 34.98
C GLN A 19 -80.72 -2.55 33.72
N ARG A 20 -81.55 -2.18 32.75
CA ARG A 20 -81.11 -1.45 31.60
C ARG A 20 -80.47 -0.09 31.93
N ILE A 21 -81.09 0.66 32.84
CA ILE A 21 -80.55 1.94 33.31
C ILE A 21 -79.24 1.73 34.10
N GLN A 22 -79.09 0.67 34.87
CA GLN A 22 -77.87 0.37 35.58
C GLN A 22 -76.73 -0.01 34.57
N GLN A 23 -77.05 -0.82 33.59
CA GLN A 23 -76.10 -1.16 32.52
C GLN A 23 -75.67 0.09 31.72
N GLN A 24 -76.62 0.94 31.38
CA GLN A 24 -76.32 2.21 30.71
C GLN A 24 -75.50 3.14 31.60
N ARG A 25 -75.80 3.17 32.93
CA ARG A 25 -75.04 3.98 33.89
C ARG A 25 -73.61 3.51 34.03
N VAL A 26 -73.35 2.19 34.05
CA VAL A 26 -72.01 1.62 34.10
C VAL A 26 -71.22 1.95 32.80
N LEU A 27 -71.85 1.88 31.65
CA LEU A 27 -71.25 2.31 30.36
C LEU A 27 -70.95 3.80 30.36
N TRP A 28 -71.87 4.62 30.82
CA TRP A 28 -71.71 6.07 30.86
C TRP A 28 -70.59 6.52 31.83
N GLN A 29 -70.47 5.86 32.97
CA GLN A 29 -69.43 6.13 33.96
C GLN A 29 -67.99 5.91 33.43
N ARG A 30 -67.84 5.21 32.32
CA ARG A 30 -66.55 5.09 31.65
C ARG A 30 -66.12 6.40 30.97
N PHE A 31 -67.04 7.23 30.63
CA PHE A 31 -66.82 8.45 29.84
C PHE A 31 -67.05 9.76 30.62
N VAL A 32 -67.75 9.71 31.74
CA VAL A 32 -68.10 10.89 32.54
C VAL A 32 -67.70 10.69 33.99
N PRO A 33 -67.03 11.68 34.64
CA PRO A 33 -66.68 11.62 36.06
C PRO A 33 -67.85 11.37 36.95
N THR A 34 -67.62 10.65 38.07
CA THR A 34 -68.64 10.33 39.09
C THR A 34 -69.27 11.61 39.71
N GLY A 35 -70.59 11.74 39.66
CA GLY A 35 -71.32 12.89 40.20
C GLY A 35 -72.02 13.78 39.19
N ILE A 36 -71.74 13.58 37.89
CA ILE A 36 -72.44 14.29 36.85
C ILE A 36 -73.65 13.51 36.35
N THR A 37 -74.80 14.16 36.29
CA THR A 37 -76.04 13.57 35.74
C THR A 37 -75.90 13.45 34.22
N PRO A 38 -76.10 12.26 33.60
CA PRO A 38 -76.05 12.08 32.17
C PRO A 38 -77.12 12.98 31.53
N ALA A 39 -76.64 13.88 30.67
CA ALA A 39 -77.49 14.64 29.77
C ALA A 39 -77.13 14.27 28.34
N VAL A 40 -78.12 14.03 27.50
CA VAL A 40 -77.88 13.78 26.08
C VAL A 40 -77.49 15.11 25.46
N PRO A 41 -76.27 15.26 24.92
CA PRO A 41 -75.86 16.52 24.25
C PRO A 41 -76.78 16.83 23.09
N VAL A 42 -77.04 18.14 22.90
CA VAL A 42 -77.79 18.61 21.74
C VAL A 42 -76.93 18.27 20.51
N GLY A 43 -77.54 17.62 19.49
CA GLY A 43 -76.83 17.21 18.27
C GLY A 43 -76.23 15.80 18.30
N ILE A 44 -76.39 15.00 19.39
CA ILE A 44 -75.85 13.63 19.43
C ILE A 44 -76.46 12.73 18.35
N ALA A 45 -77.72 12.99 17.94
CA ALA A 45 -78.35 12.27 16.85
C ALA A 45 -77.65 12.57 15.51
N ASP A 46 -77.24 13.81 15.29
CA ASP A 46 -76.56 14.23 14.08
C ASP A 46 -75.15 13.63 14.02
N VAL A 47 -74.45 13.58 15.18
CA VAL A 47 -73.17 12.91 15.32
C VAL A 47 -73.29 11.40 15.07
N ALA A 48 -74.36 10.76 15.56
CA ALA A 48 -74.59 9.33 15.33
C ALA A 48 -74.80 9.01 13.83
N VAL A 49 -75.56 9.89 13.13
CA VAL A 49 -75.77 9.76 11.68
C VAL A 49 -74.46 9.94 10.93
N ALA A 50 -73.71 10.99 11.31
CA ALA A 50 -72.39 11.24 10.66
C ALA A 50 -71.39 10.09 10.93
N TYR A 51 -71.38 9.54 12.14
CA TYR A 51 -70.54 8.38 12.45
C TYR A 51 -70.93 7.15 11.63
N GLN A 52 -72.26 6.86 11.52
CA GLN A 52 -72.71 5.75 10.68
C GLN A 52 -72.32 5.93 9.19
N GLN A 53 -72.39 7.15 8.71
CA GLN A 53 -71.97 7.42 7.34
C GLN A 53 -70.45 7.18 7.15
N VAL A 54 -69.63 7.73 8.06
CA VAL A 54 -68.17 7.51 8.04
C VAL A 54 -67.81 6.01 8.17
N ASP A 55 -68.51 5.26 9.03
CA ASP A 55 -68.30 3.84 9.23
C ASP A 55 -68.60 3.04 7.92
N GLN A 56 -69.71 3.39 7.25
CA GLN A 56 -70.05 2.80 5.96
C GLN A 56 -69.04 3.16 4.84
N ASP A 57 -68.58 4.42 4.85
CA ASP A 57 -67.57 4.85 3.88
C ASP A 57 -66.24 4.15 4.10
N LEU A 58 -65.82 3.94 5.33
CA LEU A 58 -64.61 3.17 5.71
C LEU A 58 -64.74 1.69 5.33
N GLU A 59 -65.91 1.07 5.62
CA GLU A 59 -66.19 -0.31 5.21
C GLU A 59 -66.12 -0.47 3.67
N ALA A 60 -66.59 0.53 2.91
CA ALA A 60 -66.48 0.51 1.47
C ALA A 60 -65.05 0.61 0.94
N LEU A 61 -64.15 1.23 1.72
CA LEU A 61 -62.71 1.34 1.39
C LEU A 61 -61.90 0.10 1.79
N ASP A 62 -62.33 -0.67 2.77
CA ASP A 62 -61.57 -1.84 3.23
C ASP A 62 -61.37 -2.91 2.14
N ALA A 63 -62.37 -3.16 1.29
CA ALA A 63 -62.28 -4.15 0.22
C ALA A 63 -61.27 -3.75 -0.89
N PRO A 64 -61.32 -2.51 -1.42
CA PRO A 64 -60.33 -2.04 -2.38
C PRO A 64 -58.90 -2.00 -1.82
N LEU A 65 -58.73 -1.74 -0.51
CA LEU A 65 -57.43 -1.71 0.16
C LEU A 65 -56.91 -3.09 0.57
N GLY A 66 -57.68 -4.15 0.31
CA GLY A 66 -57.28 -5.53 0.66
C GLY A 66 -57.34 -5.84 2.15
N HIS A 67 -58.12 -5.08 2.94
CA HIS A 67 -58.30 -5.28 4.37
C HIS A 67 -59.34 -6.37 4.63
N HIS A 68 -58.92 -7.61 4.71
CA HIS A 68 -59.83 -8.76 4.89
C HIS A 68 -59.96 -9.25 6.32
N SER A 69 -59.10 -8.83 7.23
CA SER A 69 -59.11 -9.20 8.64
C SER A 69 -59.57 -8.04 9.52
N ARG A 70 -60.23 -8.36 10.65
CA ARG A 70 -60.77 -7.39 11.60
C ARG A 70 -59.72 -6.40 12.12
N ASP A 71 -58.47 -6.88 12.29
CA ASP A 71 -57.36 -6.05 12.80
C ASP A 71 -56.81 -5.09 11.71
N GLN A 72 -57.17 -5.32 10.44
CA GLN A 72 -56.79 -4.48 9.32
C GLN A 72 -57.84 -3.44 8.96
N GLN A 73 -59.12 -3.64 9.38
CA GLN A 73 -60.23 -2.77 9.04
C GLN A 73 -59.99 -1.35 9.52
N LEU A 74 -60.30 -0.38 8.66
CA LEU A 74 -60.09 1.04 8.89
C LEU A 74 -60.82 1.56 10.12
N ALA A 75 -62.08 1.10 10.35
CA ALA A 75 -62.89 1.47 11.49
C ALA A 75 -62.29 1.11 12.85
N HIS A 76 -61.34 0.20 12.92
CA HIS A 76 -60.70 -0.25 14.17
C HIS A 76 -59.37 0.44 14.42
N ARG A 77 -58.88 1.29 13.53
CA ARG A 77 -57.63 2.03 13.70
C ARG A 77 -57.80 3.27 14.62
N PRO A 78 -56.76 3.65 15.37
CA PRO A 78 -56.76 4.92 16.10
C PRO A 78 -57.02 6.11 15.14
N LEU A 79 -57.86 7.07 15.58
CA LEU A 79 -58.26 8.21 14.74
C LEU A 79 -57.11 9.00 14.14
N ALA A 80 -55.99 9.15 14.85
CA ALA A 80 -54.81 9.86 14.36
C ALA A 80 -54.11 9.11 13.21
N GLU A 81 -54.03 7.78 13.31
CA GLU A 81 -53.47 6.96 12.23
C GLU A 81 -54.39 6.87 11.02
N LEU A 82 -55.71 6.75 11.29
CA LEU A 82 -56.72 6.75 10.26
C LEU A 82 -56.71 8.07 9.47
N HIS A 83 -56.62 9.22 10.16
CA HIS A 83 -56.54 10.53 9.51
C HIS A 83 -55.32 10.65 8.63
N ALA A 84 -54.13 10.30 9.15
CA ALA A 84 -52.88 10.34 8.38
C ALA A 84 -52.93 9.42 7.14
N LEU A 85 -53.56 8.24 7.29
CA LEU A 85 -53.73 7.32 6.16
C LEU A 85 -54.66 7.88 5.09
N LEU A 86 -55.80 8.44 5.49
CA LEU A 86 -56.77 9.03 4.54
C LEU A 86 -56.22 10.28 3.88
N GLU A 87 -55.47 11.11 4.59
CA GLU A 87 -54.77 12.25 3.98
C GLU A 87 -53.73 11.80 2.96
N GLY A 88 -52.94 10.73 3.28
CA GLY A 88 -52.00 10.14 2.33
C GLY A 88 -52.68 9.63 1.07
N LEU A 89 -53.78 8.87 1.22
CA LEU A 89 -54.57 8.36 0.09
C LEU A 89 -55.18 9.50 -0.72
N ALA A 90 -55.66 10.57 -0.06
CA ALA A 90 -56.23 11.74 -0.76
C ALA A 90 -55.16 12.51 -1.55
N ALA A 91 -53.93 12.60 -1.01
CA ALA A 91 -52.81 13.22 -1.70
C ALA A 91 -52.38 12.45 -2.97
N GLU A 92 -52.65 11.15 -2.99
CA GLU A 92 -52.35 10.28 -4.14
C GLU A 92 -53.54 10.05 -5.09
N SER A 93 -54.62 10.86 -4.95
CA SER A 93 -55.84 10.71 -5.77
C SER A 93 -55.60 10.78 -7.28
N ASP A 94 -54.57 11.51 -7.70
CA ASP A 94 -54.15 11.59 -9.12
C ASP A 94 -53.72 10.24 -9.71
N VAL A 95 -53.30 9.29 -8.85
CA VAL A 95 -52.96 7.94 -9.27
C VAL A 95 -54.19 7.20 -9.81
N LEU A 96 -55.38 7.48 -9.27
CA LEU A 96 -56.64 6.87 -9.72
C LEU A 96 -57.05 7.35 -11.12
N ALA A 97 -56.71 8.56 -11.49
CA ALA A 97 -56.99 9.11 -12.80
C ALA A 97 -56.25 8.34 -13.91
N ASN A 98 -55.08 7.78 -13.59
CA ASN A 98 -54.22 7.05 -14.54
C ASN A 98 -54.29 5.51 -14.37
N LEU A 99 -55.21 5.01 -13.54
CA LEU A 99 -55.27 3.58 -13.21
C LEU A 99 -55.46 2.69 -14.45
N GLN A 100 -56.27 3.08 -15.41
CA GLN A 100 -56.53 2.32 -16.62
C GLN A 100 -55.27 2.27 -17.51
N GLU A 101 -54.57 3.38 -17.65
CA GLU A 101 -53.32 3.45 -18.40
C GLU A 101 -52.24 2.59 -17.72
N ARG A 102 -52.08 2.75 -16.40
CA ARG A 102 -51.14 1.95 -15.59
C ARG A 102 -51.42 0.45 -15.72
N THR A 103 -52.69 0.03 -15.64
CA THR A 103 -53.05 -1.40 -15.78
C THR A 103 -52.70 -1.91 -17.17
N THR A 104 -52.96 -1.13 -18.20
CA THR A 104 -52.64 -1.49 -19.60
C THR A 104 -51.11 -1.61 -19.78
N LEU A 105 -50.33 -0.67 -19.20
CA LEU A 105 -48.86 -0.73 -19.26
C LEU A 105 -48.29 -1.92 -18.50
N LEU A 106 -48.79 -2.21 -17.30
CA LEU A 106 -48.38 -3.40 -16.54
C LEU A 106 -48.66 -4.71 -17.28
N GLN A 107 -49.85 -4.84 -17.90
CA GLN A 107 -50.19 -6.00 -18.73
C GLN A 107 -49.23 -6.15 -19.93
N ARG A 108 -48.80 -5.05 -20.54
CA ARG A 108 -47.80 -5.11 -21.61
C ARG A 108 -46.43 -5.50 -21.10
N LEU A 109 -46.02 -5.00 -19.91
CA LEU A 109 -44.74 -5.38 -19.28
C LEU A 109 -44.72 -6.84 -18.83
N GLU A 110 -45.87 -7.36 -18.36
CA GLU A 110 -46.01 -8.80 -18.07
C GLU A 110 -45.77 -9.69 -19.30
N GLN A 111 -46.21 -9.22 -20.50
CA GLN A 111 -45.95 -9.95 -21.76
C GLN A 111 -44.43 -10.06 -22.10
N TRP A 112 -43.62 -9.19 -21.53
CA TRP A 112 -42.16 -9.22 -21.69
C TRP A 112 -41.43 -9.91 -20.54
N ASP A 113 -42.17 -10.54 -19.64
CA ASP A 113 -41.63 -11.32 -18.50
C ASP A 113 -40.75 -10.51 -17.52
N VAL A 114 -40.97 -9.20 -17.46
CA VAL A 114 -40.24 -8.29 -16.56
C VAL A 114 -40.92 -8.12 -15.19
N GLY A 115 -41.92 -8.93 -14.87
CA GLY A 115 -42.65 -8.92 -13.59
C GLY A 115 -41.74 -9.00 -12.35
N PRO A 116 -40.77 -9.93 -12.30
CA PRO A 116 -39.83 -10.04 -11.19
C PRO A 116 -38.99 -8.77 -10.99
N LEU A 117 -38.53 -8.14 -12.07
CA LEU A 117 -37.80 -6.86 -12.01
C LEU A 117 -38.66 -5.74 -11.45
N LEU A 118 -39.91 -5.62 -11.91
CA LEU A 118 -40.84 -4.59 -11.39
C LEU A 118 -41.13 -4.77 -9.91
N SER A 119 -41.26 -6.01 -9.45
CA SER A 119 -41.46 -6.33 -8.05
C SER A 119 -40.24 -5.97 -7.21
N ASP A 120 -39.04 -6.21 -7.69
CA ASP A 120 -37.78 -5.86 -7.03
C ASP A 120 -37.59 -4.33 -6.97
N LEU A 121 -37.83 -3.62 -8.08
CA LEU A 121 -37.76 -2.17 -8.12
C LEU A 121 -38.74 -1.50 -7.12
N ALA A 122 -39.95 -2.05 -7.02
CA ALA A 122 -40.96 -1.57 -6.07
C ALA A 122 -40.53 -1.85 -4.62
N ALA A 123 -40.00 -3.03 -4.33
CA ALA A 123 -39.53 -3.40 -2.98
C ALA A 123 -38.37 -2.53 -2.51
N ARG A 124 -37.48 -2.16 -3.43
CA ARG A 124 -36.33 -1.26 -3.15
C ARG A 124 -36.67 0.22 -3.20
N HIS A 125 -37.92 0.59 -3.51
CA HIS A 125 -38.37 1.99 -3.66
C HIS A 125 -37.49 2.80 -4.64
N VAL A 126 -37.12 2.22 -5.78
CA VAL A 126 -36.25 2.86 -6.76
C VAL A 126 -36.93 4.09 -7.39
N PRO A 127 -36.29 5.27 -7.38
CA PRO A 127 -36.83 6.46 -8.00
C PRO A 127 -37.06 6.26 -9.50
N HIS A 128 -38.17 6.81 -10.04
CA HIS A 128 -38.53 6.65 -11.45
C HIS A 128 -37.44 7.08 -12.44
N ALA A 129 -36.61 8.06 -12.08
CA ALA A 129 -35.48 8.52 -12.90
C ALA A 129 -34.37 7.46 -13.05
N GLN A 130 -34.31 6.47 -12.15
CA GLN A 130 -33.31 5.42 -12.15
C GLN A 130 -33.80 4.10 -12.75
N VAL A 131 -35.12 3.96 -13.00
CA VAL A 131 -35.74 2.71 -13.50
C VAL A 131 -35.11 2.24 -14.82
N ALA A 132 -34.83 3.17 -15.74
CA ALA A 132 -34.21 2.83 -17.02
C ALA A 132 -32.80 2.27 -16.86
N ALA A 133 -32.01 2.85 -15.94
CA ALA A 133 -30.66 2.37 -15.64
C ALA A 133 -30.69 1.00 -14.94
N GLU A 134 -31.66 0.76 -14.06
CA GLU A 134 -31.86 -0.55 -13.41
C GLU A 134 -32.27 -1.64 -14.41
N LEU A 135 -33.11 -1.30 -15.40
CA LEU A 135 -33.46 -2.24 -16.48
C LEU A 135 -32.23 -2.57 -17.33
N GLU A 136 -31.44 -1.57 -17.68
CA GLU A 136 -30.20 -1.77 -18.44
C GLU A 136 -29.22 -2.65 -17.67
N LEU A 137 -29.04 -2.39 -16.36
CA LEU A 137 -28.22 -3.21 -15.47
C LEU A 137 -28.70 -4.67 -15.42
N ALA A 138 -30.00 -4.89 -15.26
CA ALA A 138 -30.59 -6.22 -15.23
C ALA A 138 -30.37 -6.97 -16.56
N TRP A 139 -30.50 -6.27 -17.68
CA TRP A 139 -30.23 -6.83 -19.00
C TRP A 139 -28.77 -7.23 -19.18
N TRP A 140 -27.84 -6.35 -18.81
CA TRP A 140 -26.41 -6.65 -18.89
C TRP A 140 -25.98 -7.80 -17.97
N ARG A 141 -26.57 -7.88 -16.76
CA ARG A 141 -26.36 -9.04 -15.87
C ARG A 141 -26.80 -10.34 -16.50
N SER A 142 -28.01 -10.37 -17.05
CA SER A 142 -28.53 -11.56 -17.74
C SER A 142 -27.68 -11.95 -18.98
N ALA A 143 -27.18 -10.94 -19.70
CA ALA A 143 -26.29 -11.16 -20.84
C ALA A 143 -24.95 -11.74 -20.40
N LEU A 144 -24.35 -11.21 -19.31
CA LEU A 144 -23.13 -11.73 -18.73
C LEU A 144 -23.30 -13.16 -18.24
N ASP A 145 -24.35 -13.45 -17.48
CA ASP A 145 -24.63 -14.81 -16.99
C ASP A 145 -24.78 -15.80 -18.15
N SER A 146 -25.46 -15.38 -19.22
CA SER A 146 -25.59 -16.19 -20.43
C SER A 146 -24.24 -16.46 -21.10
N LEU A 147 -23.36 -15.46 -21.20
CA LEU A 147 -22.02 -15.63 -21.76
C LEU A 147 -21.17 -16.57 -20.91
N LEU A 148 -21.17 -16.39 -19.59
CA LEU A 148 -20.41 -17.23 -18.65
C LEU A 148 -20.86 -18.70 -18.70
N GLN A 149 -22.17 -18.97 -18.94
CA GLN A 149 -22.70 -20.31 -19.01
C GLN A 149 -22.48 -21.01 -20.37
N HIS A 150 -22.39 -20.25 -21.46
CA HIS A 150 -22.36 -20.81 -22.81
C HIS A 150 -20.98 -20.77 -23.47
N ASP A 151 -20.10 -19.90 -23.08
CA ASP A 151 -18.75 -19.83 -23.63
C ASP A 151 -17.83 -20.84 -22.92
N ARG A 152 -17.32 -21.79 -23.71
CA ARG A 152 -16.42 -22.84 -23.21
C ARG A 152 -15.11 -22.28 -22.64
N ALA A 153 -14.64 -21.14 -23.13
CA ALA A 153 -13.43 -20.49 -22.63
C ALA A 153 -13.65 -19.88 -21.24
N LEU A 154 -14.90 -19.53 -20.92
CA LEU A 154 -15.32 -18.96 -19.66
C LEU A 154 -15.96 -19.97 -18.69
N LEU A 155 -16.16 -21.23 -19.15
CA LEU A 155 -16.63 -22.31 -18.27
C LEU A 155 -15.62 -22.52 -17.13
N GLY A 156 -16.05 -22.23 -15.91
CA GLY A 156 -15.18 -22.26 -14.72
C GLY A 156 -14.58 -20.90 -14.32
N ALA A 157 -15.03 -19.81 -14.95
CA ALA A 157 -14.75 -18.45 -14.47
C ALA A 157 -15.56 -18.14 -13.19
N GLU A 158 -15.49 -19.05 -12.23
CA GLU A 158 -16.03 -18.84 -10.89
C GLU A 158 -14.92 -18.20 -10.02
N PRO A 159 -15.24 -17.23 -9.14
CA PRO A 159 -14.26 -16.55 -8.30
C PRO A 159 -13.34 -17.50 -7.55
N ASP A 160 -13.91 -18.52 -6.92
CA ASP A 160 -13.17 -19.52 -6.14
C ASP A 160 -12.22 -20.38 -7.00
N VAL A 161 -12.59 -20.65 -8.25
CA VAL A 161 -11.76 -21.41 -9.19
C VAL A 161 -10.61 -20.56 -9.67
N LEU A 162 -10.87 -19.29 -10.00
CA LEU A 162 -9.84 -18.35 -10.44
C LEU A 162 -8.85 -18.06 -9.30
N GLU A 163 -9.32 -17.84 -8.08
CA GLU A 163 -8.45 -17.64 -6.93
C GLU A 163 -7.53 -18.84 -6.68
N ARG A 164 -8.02 -20.06 -6.82
CA ARG A 164 -7.19 -21.28 -6.75
C ARG A 164 -6.17 -21.35 -7.88
N LEU A 165 -6.58 -21.10 -9.11
CA LEU A 165 -5.66 -21.11 -10.26
C LEU A 165 -4.56 -20.03 -10.12
N GLU A 166 -4.91 -18.85 -9.62
CA GLU A 166 -3.94 -17.80 -9.33
C GLU A 166 -2.99 -18.19 -8.19
N ALA A 167 -3.49 -18.86 -7.16
CA ALA A 167 -2.67 -19.38 -6.07
C ALA A 167 -1.72 -20.48 -6.55
N ASP A 168 -2.21 -21.41 -7.37
CA ASP A 168 -1.41 -22.48 -7.98
C ASP A 168 -0.35 -21.89 -8.91
N PHE A 169 -0.68 -20.90 -9.73
CA PHE A 169 0.28 -20.20 -10.57
C PHE A 169 1.40 -19.57 -9.74
N ARG A 170 1.05 -18.84 -8.66
CA ARG A 170 2.02 -18.22 -7.77
C ARG A 170 2.98 -19.25 -7.18
N LEU A 171 2.44 -20.36 -6.69
CA LEU A 171 3.21 -21.45 -6.11
C LEU A 171 4.18 -22.06 -7.14
N VAL A 172 3.70 -22.35 -8.34
CA VAL A 172 4.50 -22.95 -9.42
C VAL A 172 5.57 -21.98 -9.91
N ASP A 173 5.25 -20.70 -10.12
CA ASP A 173 6.19 -19.68 -10.58
C ASP A 173 7.28 -19.42 -9.52
N GLU A 174 6.93 -19.40 -8.23
CA GLU A 174 7.89 -19.29 -7.14
C GLU A 174 8.78 -20.55 -7.05
N ALA A 175 8.19 -21.73 -7.14
CA ALA A 175 8.93 -22.99 -7.13
C ALA A 175 9.86 -23.10 -8.35
N HIS A 176 9.44 -22.67 -9.51
CA HIS A 176 10.27 -22.62 -10.72
C HIS A 176 11.48 -21.69 -10.53
N ALA A 177 11.24 -20.48 -10.01
CA ALA A 177 12.31 -19.52 -9.74
C ALA A 177 13.30 -20.05 -8.70
N ALA A 178 12.80 -20.64 -7.61
CA ALA A 178 13.63 -21.23 -6.55
C ALA A 178 14.36 -22.51 -7.01
N GLY A 179 13.68 -23.34 -7.79
CA GLY A 179 14.21 -24.61 -8.29
C GLY A 179 15.31 -24.47 -9.32
N SER A 180 15.40 -23.33 -10.02
CA SER A 180 16.42 -23.08 -11.04
C SER A 180 17.85 -23.18 -10.49
N ALA A 181 18.09 -22.66 -9.28
CA ALA A 181 19.41 -22.76 -8.63
C ALA A 181 19.77 -24.21 -8.28
N GLN A 182 18.80 -24.99 -7.82
CA GLN A 182 19.01 -26.39 -7.48
C GLN A 182 19.23 -27.26 -8.73
N LEU A 183 18.50 -26.99 -9.81
CA LEU A 183 18.70 -27.64 -11.11
C LEU A 183 20.11 -27.38 -11.66
N LEU A 184 20.58 -26.12 -11.59
CA LEU A 184 21.92 -25.77 -11.96
C LEU A 184 22.96 -26.51 -11.11
N GLY A 185 22.74 -26.61 -9.80
CA GLY A 185 23.60 -27.38 -8.89
C GLY A 185 23.70 -28.86 -9.29
N TRP A 186 22.58 -29.48 -9.66
CA TRP A 186 22.58 -30.87 -10.15
C TRP A 186 23.31 -31.01 -11.48
N GLN A 187 23.12 -30.10 -12.44
CA GLN A 187 23.86 -30.12 -13.70
C GLN A 187 25.37 -29.97 -13.47
N LEU A 188 25.78 -29.10 -12.58
CA LEU A 188 27.20 -28.93 -12.24
C LEU A 188 27.76 -30.19 -11.56
N ALA A 189 27.01 -30.82 -10.68
CA ALA A 189 27.39 -32.09 -10.03
C ALA A 189 27.49 -33.24 -11.03
N GLU A 190 26.56 -33.31 -12.00
CA GLU A 190 26.61 -34.30 -13.09
C GLU A 190 27.84 -34.07 -13.96
N ASN A 191 28.06 -32.83 -14.42
CA ASN A 191 29.25 -32.46 -15.21
C ASN A 191 30.55 -32.74 -14.48
N TRP A 192 30.57 -32.52 -13.14
CA TRP A 192 31.68 -32.89 -12.29
C TRP A 192 31.92 -34.39 -12.28
N SER A 193 30.88 -35.20 -12.09
CA SER A 193 30.96 -36.67 -12.04
C SER A 193 31.44 -37.26 -13.37
N ILE A 194 30.95 -36.75 -14.48
CA ILE A 194 31.39 -37.10 -15.84
C ILE A 194 32.86 -36.69 -16.02
N GLY A 195 33.22 -35.46 -15.65
CA GLY A 195 34.54 -34.91 -15.82
C GLY A 195 35.61 -35.69 -15.05
N ILE A 196 35.33 -36.19 -13.86
CA ILE A 196 36.27 -37.09 -13.11
C ILE A 196 36.62 -38.34 -13.92
N THR A 197 35.65 -38.86 -14.68
CA THR A 197 35.86 -40.08 -15.49
C THR A 197 36.56 -39.74 -16.80
N ASP A 198 36.25 -38.64 -17.41
CA ASP A 198 36.78 -38.24 -18.72
C ASP A 198 38.21 -37.67 -18.59
N TRP A 199 38.52 -37.04 -17.45
CA TRP A 199 39.80 -36.35 -17.18
C TRP A 199 40.48 -36.85 -15.89
N PRO A 200 40.90 -38.13 -15.83
CA PRO A 200 41.44 -38.72 -14.60
C PRO A 200 42.74 -38.06 -14.13
N ASP A 201 43.60 -37.61 -15.04
CA ASP A 201 44.85 -36.91 -14.70
C ASP A 201 44.59 -35.58 -14.01
N GLU A 202 43.60 -34.81 -14.50
CA GLU A 202 43.16 -33.56 -13.86
C GLU A 202 42.56 -33.83 -12.48
N ALA A 203 41.81 -34.93 -12.33
CA ALA A 203 41.20 -35.29 -11.07
C ALA A 203 42.25 -35.59 -9.99
N GLU A 204 43.34 -36.28 -10.34
CA GLU A 204 44.44 -36.55 -9.39
C GLU A 204 45.26 -35.30 -9.08
N ALA A 205 45.51 -34.44 -10.08
CA ALA A 205 46.14 -33.13 -9.90
C ALA A 205 45.32 -32.25 -8.97
N LEU A 206 44.02 -32.14 -9.22
CA LEU A 206 43.08 -31.36 -8.40
C LEU A 206 43.02 -31.89 -6.96
N LYS A 207 42.95 -33.19 -6.77
CA LYS A 207 42.97 -33.81 -5.43
C LYS A 207 44.24 -33.44 -4.67
N THR A 208 45.38 -33.38 -5.37
CA THR A 208 46.67 -32.98 -4.79
C THR A 208 46.65 -31.50 -4.41
N LEU A 209 46.13 -30.62 -5.26
CA LEU A 209 45.95 -29.20 -4.97
C LEU A 209 45.02 -28.97 -3.76
N LEU A 210 43.88 -29.67 -3.70
CA LEU A 210 42.93 -29.57 -2.58
C LEU A 210 43.59 -29.99 -1.24
N LYS A 211 44.45 -31.01 -1.25
CA LYS A 211 45.17 -31.43 -0.07
C LYS A 211 46.24 -30.43 0.39
N SER A 212 46.79 -29.62 -0.52
CA SER A 212 47.79 -28.60 -0.19
C SER A 212 47.24 -27.44 0.62
N GLY A 213 45.93 -27.21 0.57
CA GLY A 213 45.22 -26.13 1.29
C GLY A 213 45.48 -24.72 0.80
N ALA A 214 46.37 -24.54 -0.17
CA ALA A 214 46.71 -23.24 -0.77
C ALA A 214 46.54 -23.32 -2.30
N ILE A 215 45.32 -22.98 -2.77
CA ILE A 215 44.99 -23.04 -4.18
C ILE A 215 44.84 -21.63 -4.70
N THR A 216 45.60 -21.27 -5.74
CA THR A 216 45.39 -20.06 -6.48
C THR A 216 44.49 -20.33 -7.69
N PRO A 217 43.71 -19.34 -8.15
CA PRO A 217 42.90 -19.47 -9.38
C PRO A 217 43.72 -19.89 -10.59
N ALA A 218 44.93 -19.36 -10.74
CA ALA A 218 45.86 -19.73 -11.81
C ALA A 218 46.34 -21.17 -11.75
N GLN A 219 46.61 -21.72 -10.53
CA GLN A 219 46.95 -23.12 -10.38
C GLN A 219 45.77 -24.03 -10.70
N LEU A 220 44.60 -23.73 -10.15
CA LEU A 220 43.38 -24.50 -10.40
C LEU A 220 43.10 -24.64 -11.91
N GLN A 221 43.21 -23.56 -12.65
CA GLN A 221 42.95 -23.54 -14.09
C GLN A 221 44.05 -24.28 -14.89
N ARG A 222 45.28 -24.20 -14.47
CA ARG A 222 46.41 -24.85 -15.17
C ARG A 222 46.38 -26.37 -14.96
N GLU A 223 46.14 -26.80 -13.73
CA GLU A 223 46.23 -28.22 -13.35
C GLU A 223 44.90 -28.98 -13.65
N ALA A 224 43.75 -28.28 -13.64
CA ALA A 224 42.45 -28.91 -13.84
C ALA A 224 41.50 -28.01 -14.65
N PRO A 225 41.83 -27.69 -15.91
CA PRO A 225 41.06 -26.73 -16.70
C PRO A 225 39.59 -27.15 -16.96
N HIS A 226 39.32 -28.44 -17.12
CA HIS A 226 37.96 -28.94 -17.35
C HIS A 226 37.20 -29.13 -16.04
N LEU A 227 37.83 -29.65 -15.01
CA LEU A 227 37.23 -29.92 -13.71
C LEU A 227 37.02 -28.64 -12.89
N SER A 228 37.75 -27.56 -13.13
CA SER A 228 37.58 -26.31 -12.42
C SER A 228 36.22 -25.63 -12.73
N ARG A 229 35.68 -25.81 -13.92
CA ARG A 229 34.43 -25.14 -14.37
C ARG A 229 33.19 -25.57 -13.56
N PRO A 230 32.89 -26.87 -13.37
CA PRO A 230 31.73 -27.25 -12.56
C PRO A 230 31.91 -26.96 -11.06
N ILE A 231 33.17 -26.89 -10.54
CA ILE A 231 33.40 -26.54 -9.15
C ILE A 231 33.29 -25.04 -8.91
N ALA A 232 33.83 -24.22 -9.81
CA ALA A 232 33.89 -22.79 -9.68
C ALA A 232 33.28 -22.10 -10.95
N PRO A 233 31.98 -22.20 -11.15
CA PRO A 233 31.31 -21.61 -12.34
C PRO A 233 31.26 -20.08 -12.28
N ILE A 234 31.40 -19.49 -11.08
CA ILE A 234 31.34 -18.05 -10.84
C ILE A 234 32.61 -17.62 -10.13
N TRP A 235 33.26 -16.61 -10.70
CA TRP A 235 34.47 -16.00 -10.16
C TRP A 235 34.18 -14.56 -9.75
N LEU A 236 34.57 -14.21 -8.53
CA LEU A 236 34.46 -12.86 -7.99
C LEU A 236 35.87 -12.26 -7.94
N ALA A 237 36.05 -11.11 -8.57
CA ALA A 237 37.31 -10.38 -8.55
C ALA A 237 37.04 -8.88 -8.52
N SER A 238 37.90 -8.12 -7.86
CA SER A 238 37.94 -6.68 -8.07
C SER A 238 38.59 -6.36 -9.41
N PRO A 239 38.33 -5.21 -10.04
CA PRO A 239 39.03 -4.79 -11.25
C PRO A 239 40.55 -4.85 -11.12
N TYR A 240 41.07 -4.60 -9.93
CA TYR A 240 42.51 -4.62 -9.61
C TYR A 240 43.10 -6.02 -9.47
N ASP A 241 42.29 -7.03 -9.15
CA ASP A 241 42.72 -8.43 -8.98
C ASP A 241 42.56 -9.26 -10.26
N VAL A 242 41.87 -8.74 -11.27
CA VAL A 242 41.63 -9.45 -12.55
C VAL A 242 42.94 -9.86 -13.25
N HIS A 243 44.01 -9.10 -13.04
CA HIS A 243 45.34 -9.43 -13.62
C HIS A 243 45.92 -10.77 -13.09
N ALA A 244 45.48 -11.22 -11.89
CA ALA A 244 45.90 -12.52 -11.34
C ALA A 244 45.17 -13.69 -12.03
N ILE A 245 44.15 -13.46 -12.79
CA ILE A 245 43.42 -14.45 -13.58
C ILE A 245 44.10 -14.54 -14.94
N SER A 246 44.53 -15.75 -15.38
CA SER A 246 45.15 -15.94 -16.69
C SER A 246 44.22 -15.47 -17.82
N ASP A 247 44.83 -14.88 -18.85
CA ASP A 247 44.10 -14.46 -20.05
C ASP A 247 43.57 -15.65 -20.88
N ASP A 248 44.12 -16.85 -20.64
CA ASP A 248 43.71 -18.08 -21.33
C ASP A 248 42.38 -18.67 -20.79
N ILE A 249 41.88 -18.13 -19.68
CA ILE A 249 40.59 -18.56 -19.12
C ILE A 249 39.45 -17.86 -19.86
N PRO A 250 38.67 -18.57 -20.69
CA PRO A 250 37.52 -17.98 -21.33
C PRO A 250 36.33 -17.94 -20.39
N PHE A 251 35.75 -16.79 -20.21
CA PHE A 251 34.45 -16.61 -19.55
C PHE A 251 33.35 -16.43 -20.60
N ASP A 252 32.17 -16.97 -20.33
CA ASP A 252 31.02 -16.74 -21.21
C ASP A 252 30.49 -15.31 -21.02
N THR A 253 30.36 -14.88 -19.76
CA THR A 253 29.80 -13.57 -19.42
C THR A 253 30.59 -12.91 -18.30
N VAL A 254 30.86 -11.63 -18.45
CA VAL A 254 31.36 -10.75 -17.37
C VAL A 254 30.20 -9.86 -16.91
N LEU A 255 29.93 -9.88 -15.60
CA LEU A 255 29.01 -8.97 -14.93
C LEU A 255 29.84 -7.88 -14.25
N LEU A 256 29.75 -6.65 -14.77
CA LEU A 256 30.34 -5.48 -14.14
C LEU A 256 29.31 -4.90 -13.16
N LEU A 257 29.51 -5.12 -11.87
CA LEU A 257 28.70 -4.55 -10.82
C LEU A 257 29.23 -3.16 -10.47
N ASP A 258 28.33 -2.24 -10.17
CA ASP A 258 28.65 -0.83 -9.89
C ASP A 258 29.50 -0.18 -11.02
N ALA A 259 29.18 -0.52 -12.26
CA ALA A 259 29.92 -0.06 -13.44
C ALA A 259 29.98 1.47 -13.61
N GLY A 260 29.10 2.22 -12.93
CA GLY A 260 29.15 3.66 -12.84
C GLY A 260 30.29 4.20 -11.96
N ALA A 261 30.79 3.37 -11.02
CA ALA A 261 31.87 3.72 -10.11
C ALA A 261 33.27 3.30 -10.62
N VAL A 262 33.34 2.59 -11.74
CA VAL A 262 34.56 2.03 -12.33
C VAL A 262 34.83 2.73 -13.66
N THR A 263 36.08 3.08 -13.94
CA THR A 263 36.47 3.61 -15.25
C THR A 263 36.56 2.50 -16.31
N VAL A 264 36.45 2.85 -17.58
CA VAL A 264 36.66 1.89 -18.67
C VAL A 264 38.05 1.27 -18.64
N ALA A 265 39.06 2.04 -18.24
CA ALA A 265 40.44 1.54 -18.11
C ALA A 265 40.55 0.42 -17.08
N GLU A 266 39.91 0.59 -15.90
CA GLU A 266 39.85 -0.44 -14.85
C GLU A 266 39.04 -1.65 -15.30
N ALA A 267 37.93 -1.45 -16.00
CA ALA A 267 37.06 -2.53 -16.49
C ALA A 267 37.65 -3.30 -17.68
N ALA A 268 38.57 -2.71 -18.43
CA ALA A 268 39.08 -3.27 -19.70
C ALA A 268 39.64 -4.68 -19.54
N GLY A 269 40.37 -4.93 -18.44
CA GLY A 269 40.94 -6.25 -18.15
C GLY A 269 39.87 -7.34 -17.98
N SER A 270 38.71 -6.99 -17.40
CA SER A 270 37.57 -7.89 -17.23
C SER A 270 36.82 -8.08 -18.55
N VAL A 271 36.50 -6.98 -19.22
CA VAL A 271 35.68 -6.97 -20.47
C VAL A 271 36.30 -7.83 -21.58
N ARG A 272 37.61 -7.77 -21.76
CA ARG A 272 38.30 -8.54 -22.80
C ARG A 272 38.31 -10.06 -22.59
N ARG A 273 38.00 -10.54 -21.36
CA ARG A 273 38.03 -11.97 -21.01
C ARG A 273 36.72 -12.70 -21.29
N ALA A 274 35.66 -12.00 -21.70
CA ALA A 274 34.37 -12.61 -21.95
C ALA A 274 33.80 -12.33 -23.33
N ARG A 275 32.91 -13.21 -23.76
CA ARG A 275 32.18 -13.05 -25.03
C ARG A 275 30.99 -12.09 -24.86
N GLN A 276 30.44 -12.01 -23.69
CA GLN A 276 29.30 -11.17 -23.33
C GLN A 276 29.64 -10.31 -22.12
N VAL A 277 29.20 -9.06 -22.13
CA VAL A 277 29.36 -8.13 -21.01
C VAL A 277 27.98 -7.60 -20.61
N VAL A 278 27.70 -7.63 -19.32
CA VAL A 278 26.54 -7.03 -18.70
C VAL A 278 27.03 -6.01 -17.67
N ALA A 279 26.83 -4.74 -17.93
CA ALA A 279 27.19 -3.66 -17.02
C ALA A 279 25.94 -3.22 -16.22
N ILE A 280 26.04 -3.22 -14.91
CA ILE A 280 24.98 -2.85 -13.97
C ILE A 280 25.48 -1.68 -13.15
N GLY A 281 24.71 -0.59 -13.10
CA GLY A 281 25.09 0.59 -12.33
C GLY A 281 23.98 1.64 -12.31
N ASP A 282 24.20 2.65 -11.48
CA ASP A 282 23.30 3.79 -11.34
C ASP A 282 24.03 5.08 -11.78
N PRO A 283 23.63 5.69 -12.89
CA PRO A 283 24.31 6.91 -13.38
C PRO A 283 24.07 8.12 -12.47
N VAL A 284 23.08 8.08 -11.59
CA VAL A 284 22.77 9.19 -10.67
C VAL A 284 23.65 9.17 -9.44
N THR A 285 23.78 8.00 -8.79
CA THR A 285 24.49 7.90 -7.49
C THR A 285 25.96 7.47 -7.64
N GLN A 286 26.38 6.97 -8.82
CA GLN A 286 27.72 6.45 -9.03
C GLN A 286 28.54 7.33 -9.98
N ALA A 287 29.78 7.56 -9.61
CA ALA A 287 30.82 8.10 -10.46
C ALA A 287 32.16 7.51 -10.05
N PRO A 288 33.14 7.34 -10.97
CA PRO A 288 34.47 6.91 -10.61
C PRO A 288 35.11 7.82 -9.55
N ALA A 289 35.72 7.22 -8.53
CA ALA A 289 36.45 7.99 -7.55
C ALA A 289 37.67 8.68 -8.17
N PRO A 290 38.06 9.89 -7.69
CA PRO A 290 39.29 10.51 -8.14
C PRO A 290 40.50 9.64 -7.72
N PHE A 291 41.44 9.47 -8.63
CA PHE A 291 42.67 8.77 -8.31
C PHE A 291 43.56 9.70 -7.50
N THR A 292 43.71 9.41 -6.21
CA THR A 292 44.58 10.17 -5.31
C THR A 292 45.87 9.42 -5.03
N ILE A 293 46.99 10.00 -5.37
CA ILE A 293 48.30 9.51 -4.94
C ILE A 293 48.60 10.12 -3.57
N ALA A 294 48.99 9.29 -2.61
CA ALA A 294 49.23 9.71 -1.22
C ALA A 294 50.45 10.67 -1.03
N VAL A 295 51.06 11.13 -2.09
CA VAL A 295 52.24 11.98 -2.08
C VAL A 295 52.00 13.20 -2.97
N GLY A 296 51.70 14.33 -2.34
CA GLY A 296 51.61 15.60 -3.03
C GLY A 296 50.27 16.32 -2.90
N GLU A 297 50.24 17.54 -3.33
CA GLU A 297 49.10 18.45 -3.29
C GLU A 297 47.79 17.79 -3.82
N PRO A 298 46.62 18.17 -3.31
CA PRO A 298 45.36 17.68 -3.83
C PRO A 298 45.32 17.96 -5.32
N VAL A 299 45.28 16.91 -6.15
CA VAL A 299 45.00 17.06 -7.58
C VAL A 299 43.62 17.70 -7.67
N ASP A 300 43.55 18.79 -8.39
CA ASP A 300 42.30 19.49 -8.73
C ASP A 300 41.24 18.44 -9.07
N ASP A 301 40.16 18.43 -8.34
CA ASP A 301 39.10 17.43 -8.45
C ASP A 301 38.36 17.63 -9.78
N GLY A 302 39.02 17.25 -10.88
CA GLY A 302 38.54 17.47 -12.22
C GLY A 302 37.04 17.25 -12.41
N ASP A 303 36.48 17.96 -13.32
CA ASP A 303 35.07 18.02 -13.65
C ASP A 303 34.35 16.66 -13.42
N VAL A 304 33.35 16.64 -12.54
CA VAL A 304 32.56 15.43 -12.20
C VAL A 304 31.88 14.86 -13.42
N ASP A 305 31.48 15.72 -14.36
CA ASP A 305 30.86 15.29 -15.62
C ASP A 305 31.86 14.56 -16.50
N ALA A 306 33.12 15.00 -16.53
CA ALA A 306 34.19 14.30 -17.21
C ALA A 306 34.50 12.93 -16.57
N ARG A 307 34.47 12.83 -15.25
CA ARG A 307 34.62 11.53 -14.53
C ARG A 307 33.45 10.60 -14.81
N HIS A 308 32.23 11.11 -14.84
CA HIS A 308 31.06 10.31 -15.22
C HIS A 308 31.17 9.80 -16.63
N ALA A 309 31.57 10.63 -17.59
CA ALA A 309 31.79 10.25 -18.96
C ALA A 309 32.90 9.20 -19.13
N ALA A 310 33.86 9.13 -18.19
CA ALA A 310 34.91 8.13 -18.16
C ALA A 310 34.47 6.81 -17.53
N SER A 311 33.27 6.72 -16.95
CA SER A 311 32.76 5.50 -16.30
C SER A 311 32.52 4.38 -17.31
N ALA A 312 32.76 3.15 -16.90
CA ALA A 312 32.47 1.97 -17.71
C ALA A 312 30.98 1.88 -18.08
N LEU A 313 30.08 2.25 -17.18
CA LEU A 313 28.65 2.27 -17.46
C LEU A 313 28.30 3.22 -18.60
N PHE A 314 28.78 4.47 -18.54
CA PHE A 314 28.50 5.46 -19.57
C PHE A 314 29.06 5.02 -20.92
N GLN A 315 30.33 4.65 -20.99
CA GLN A 315 31.00 4.26 -22.23
C GLN A 315 30.39 3.00 -22.86
N LEU A 316 30.02 2.01 -22.04
CA LEU A 316 29.36 0.81 -22.53
C LEU A 316 27.93 1.07 -22.98
N SER A 317 27.21 2.03 -22.36
CA SER A 317 25.87 2.39 -22.80
C SER A 317 25.79 3.01 -24.17
N GLU A 318 26.90 3.62 -24.66
CA GLU A 318 27.01 4.12 -26.02
C GLU A 318 27.23 3.01 -27.07
N LEU A 319 27.71 1.84 -26.61
CA LEU A 319 28.08 0.72 -27.48
C LEU A 319 27.11 -0.45 -27.41
N LEU A 320 26.43 -0.63 -26.31
CA LEU A 320 25.57 -1.78 -26.01
C LEU A 320 24.12 -1.34 -25.79
N PRO A 321 23.15 -2.24 -26.04
CA PRO A 321 21.75 -1.98 -25.67
C PRO A 321 21.60 -1.67 -24.19
N ALA A 322 20.94 -0.57 -23.87
CA ALA A 322 20.69 -0.15 -22.49
C ALA A 322 19.24 -0.42 -22.07
N VAL A 323 19.06 -1.00 -20.90
CA VAL A 323 17.76 -1.22 -20.27
C VAL A 323 17.74 -0.53 -18.92
N SER A 324 16.75 0.35 -18.72
CA SER A 324 16.57 1.03 -17.44
C SER A 324 15.65 0.23 -16.53
N LEU A 325 16.04 0.07 -15.26
CA LEU A 325 15.14 -0.44 -14.24
C LEU A 325 14.10 0.63 -13.92
N THR A 326 12.83 0.25 -13.98
CA THR A 326 11.70 1.18 -13.86
C THR A 326 11.05 1.16 -12.50
N ARG A 327 11.46 0.27 -11.57
CA ARG A 327 10.86 0.13 -10.25
C ARG A 327 11.88 0.20 -9.12
N SER A 328 11.52 0.93 -8.06
CA SER A 328 12.26 0.95 -6.82
C SER A 328 11.63 0.00 -5.80
N TYR A 329 12.44 -0.90 -5.26
CA TYR A 329 12.03 -1.81 -4.18
C TYR A 329 12.58 -1.36 -2.80
N ARG A 330 13.35 -0.28 -2.76
CA ARG A 330 14.05 0.17 -1.55
C ARG A 330 13.27 1.19 -0.73
N ALA A 331 12.61 2.14 -1.36
CA ALA A 331 11.88 3.19 -0.66
C ALA A 331 10.54 2.63 -0.18
N GLY A 332 10.40 2.43 1.11
CA GLY A 332 9.17 1.97 1.73
C GLY A 332 8.05 2.99 1.76
N GLY A 333 8.32 4.25 1.43
CA GLY A 333 7.33 5.32 1.39
C GLY A 333 7.35 6.05 0.05
N GLU A 334 6.20 6.16 -0.58
CA GLU A 334 6.09 6.85 -1.87
C GLU A 334 6.45 8.32 -1.78
N ASP A 335 6.23 8.98 -0.63
CA ASP A 335 6.59 10.39 -0.44
C ASP A 335 8.08 10.62 -0.69
N LEU A 336 8.92 9.75 -0.10
CA LEU A 336 10.37 9.77 -0.30
C LEU A 336 10.75 9.29 -1.70
N ALA A 337 10.19 8.16 -2.13
CA ALA A 337 10.50 7.55 -3.42
C ALA A 337 10.17 8.48 -4.59
N GLU A 338 9.00 9.11 -4.54
CA GLU A 338 8.53 10.01 -5.58
C GLU A 338 9.31 11.34 -5.61
N LEU A 339 9.70 11.84 -4.42
CA LEU A 339 10.56 13.01 -4.30
C LEU A 339 11.92 12.74 -4.96
N VAL A 340 12.55 11.62 -4.61
CA VAL A 340 13.83 11.19 -5.18
C VAL A 340 13.71 10.93 -6.69
N ASN A 341 12.65 10.24 -7.13
CA ASN A 341 12.41 9.94 -8.53
C ASN A 341 12.27 11.19 -9.38
N ARG A 342 11.45 12.13 -8.95
CA ARG A 342 11.23 13.38 -9.68
C ARG A 342 12.51 14.22 -9.76
N ARG A 343 13.26 14.30 -8.66
CA ARG A 343 14.41 15.16 -8.53
C ARG A 343 15.65 14.61 -9.24
N PHE A 344 15.92 13.31 -9.09
CA PHE A 344 17.18 12.70 -9.53
C PHE A 344 17.04 11.75 -10.70
N TYR A 345 15.85 11.18 -10.95
CA TYR A 345 15.62 10.18 -11.98
C TYR A 345 14.61 10.61 -13.05
N ALA A 346 14.26 11.90 -13.08
CA ALA A 346 13.34 12.50 -14.07
C ALA A 346 11.99 11.77 -14.19
N GLY A 347 11.46 11.23 -13.08
CA GLY A 347 10.18 10.53 -13.05
C GLY A 347 10.18 9.11 -13.65
N ARG A 348 11.34 8.56 -14.01
CA ARG A 348 11.43 7.26 -14.71
C ARG A 348 11.27 6.04 -13.83
N ILE A 349 11.38 6.19 -12.51
CA ILE A 349 11.28 5.09 -11.55
C ILE A 349 9.88 5.08 -10.93
N GLU A 350 9.16 3.99 -11.12
CA GLU A 350 7.86 3.80 -10.50
C GLU A 350 8.02 3.34 -9.04
N SER A 351 7.25 3.94 -8.14
CA SER A 351 7.08 3.50 -6.76
C SER A 351 5.61 3.26 -6.49
N LEU A 352 5.28 2.20 -5.75
CA LEU A 352 3.93 1.98 -5.25
C LEU A 352 3.77 2.61 -3.86
N PRO A 353 2.58 3.13 -3.53
CA PRO A 353 2.32 3.70 -2.23
C PRO A 353 2.36 2.63 -1.14
N TRP A 354 2.85 2.97 0.05
CA TRP A 354 2.83 2.10 1.20
C TRP A 354 1.57 2.35 2.05
N ALA A 355 1.11 1.33 2.76
CA ALA A 355 -0.14 1.40 3.52
C ALA A 355 -0.12 2.49 4.61
N GLY A 356 1.04 2.77 5.18
CA GLY A 356 1.19 3.82 6.19
C GLY A 356 0.86 5.22 5.67
N SER A 357 1.07 5.51 4.38
CA SER A 357 0.72 6.83 3.82
C SER A 357 -0.79 7.06 3.82
N PHE A 358 -1.56 6.02 3.56
CA PHE A 358 -3.02 6.09 3.64
C PHE A 358 -3.51 6.32 5.08
N LEU A 359 -2.77 5.85 6.07
CA LEU A 359 -3.02 6.12 7.49
C LEU A 359 -2.46 7.48 7.97
N GLY A 360 -1.92 8.29 7.07
CA GLY A 360 -1.37 9.61 7.39
C GLY A 360 0.05 9.58 7.96
N HIS A 361 0.78 8.45 7.84
CA HIS A 361 2.17 8.37 8.28
C HIS A 361 3.10 8.82 7.15
N PRO A 362 3.90 9.88 7.34
CA PRO A 362 4.88 10.30 6.34
C PRO A 362 6.08 9.33 6.31
N SER A 363 6.71 9.17 5.15
CA SER A 363 7.99 8.47 5.01
C SER A 363 9.20 9.40 5.07
N ILE A 364 8.95 10.68 5.07
CA ILE A 364 9.96 11.74 5.23
C ILE A 364 9.45 12.82 6.16
N ALA A 365 10.30 13.30 7.06
CA ALA A 365 10.02 14.47 7.89
C ALA A 365 11.29 15.30 8.08
N VAL A 366 11.11 16.59 8.33
CA VAL A 366 12.19 17.53 8.62
C VAL A 366 11.97 18.16 9.99
N ASP A 367 13.02 18.12 10.82
CA ASP A 367 13.11 18.84 12.09
C ASP A 367 13.96 20.09 11.87
N TYR A 368 13.34 21.25 11.85
CA TYR A 368 14.04 22.53 11.81
C TYR A 368 14.36 23.03 13.21
N LEU A 369 15.63 23.34 13.43
CA LEU A 369 16.16 23.79 14.72
C LEU A 369 16.47 25.28 14.66
N ASP A 370 15.74 26.07 15.45
CA ASP A 370 15.86 27.55 15.39
C ASP A 370 17.13 28.11 16.05
N ASP A 371 17.66 27.41 17.05
CA ASP A 371 18.84 27.85 17.83
C ASP A 371 20.18 27.37 17.25
N GLY A 372 20.20 26.99 15.99
CA GLY A 372 21.38 26.44 15.31
C GLY A 372 22.42 27.47 14.88
N HIS A 373 23.04 28.17 15.85
CA HIS A 373 24.06 29.18 15.60
C HIS A 373 25.46 28.69 15.99
N GLY A 374 26.48 29.10 15.25
CA GLY A 374 27.86 28.74 15.49
C GLY A 374 28.84 29.75 14.88
N MET A 375 30.12 29.57 15.17
CA MET A 375 31.19 30.34 14.54
C MET A 375 31.75 29.56 13.35
N PRO A 376 32.15 30.23 12.26
CA PRO A 376 32.85 29.60 11.18
C PRO A 376 34.11 28.88 11.66
N ASP A 377 34.35 27.71 11.11
CA ASP A 377 35.59 26.96 11.32
C ASP A 377 36.73 27.62 10.56
N ASP A 378 37.90 27.74 11.18
CA ASP A 378 39.05 28.47 10.62
C ASP A 378 39.61 27.77 9.36
N ASP A 379 39.46 26.45 9.25
CA ASP A 379 40.01 25.66 8.14
C ASP A 379 39.03 25.55 6.95
N THR A 380 37.73 25.39 7.23
CA THR A 380 36.70 25.14 6.19
C THR A 380 35.90 26.39 5.87
N GLY A 381 35.89 27.41 6.73
CA GLY A 381 35.05 28.59 6.59
C GLY A 381 33.55 28.33 6.79
N ALA A 382 33.16 27.06 7.03
CA ALA A 382 31.78 26.65 7.25
C ALA A 382 31.40 26.65 8.73
N ILE A 383 30.11 26.78 9.02
CA ILE A 383 29.59 26.61 10.38
C ILE A 383 29.16 25.17 10.53
N GLU A 384 30.08 24.35 11.03
CA GLU A 384 29.87 22.91 11.11
C GLU A 384 29.54 22.42 12.51
N SER A 385 28.68 21.41 12.58
CA SER A 385 28.42 20.63 13.78
C SER A 385 27.94 21.44 14.98
N VAL A 386 26.84 22.12 14.83
CA VAL A 386 26.22 22.94 15.88
C VAL A 386 25.66 22.02 16.98
N ASP A 387 25.87 22.42 18.26
CA ASP A 387 25.52 21.62 19.44
C ASP A 387 24.05 21.22 19.52
N VAL A 388 23.14 22.08 19.09
CA VAL A 388 21.71 21.79 19.12
C VAL A 388 21.33 20.64 18.14
N GLU A 389 22.01 20.58 16.99
CA GLU A 389 21.78 19.54 15.99
C GLU A 389 22.34 18.19 16.46
N VAL A 390 23.55 18.20 17.05
CA VAL A 390 24.13 17.00 17.67
C VAL A 390 23.20 16.44 18.73
N ARG A 391 22.72 17.30 19.65
CA ARG A 391 21.81 16.89 20.73
C ARG A 391 20.51 16.30 20.18
N ARG A 392 19.89 16.99 19.22
CA ARG A 392 18.64 16.52 18.61
C ARG A 392 18.82 15.18 17.90
N THR A 393 19.92 14.99 17.20
CA THR A 393 20.26 13.74 16.53
C THR A 393 20.41 12.59 17.54
N VAL A 394 21.12 12.83 18.66
CA VAL A 394 21.25 11.84 19.74
C VAL A 394 19.88 11.49 20.36
N GLU A 395 19.04 12.50 20.63
CA GLU A 395 17.66 12.26 21.13
C GLU A 395 16.89 11.35 20.20
N LEU A 396 16.93 11.59 18.89
CA LEU A 396 16.25 10.79 17.88
C LEU A 396 16.81 9.35 17.81
N VAL A 397 18.10 9.14 17.98
CA VAL A 397 18.73 7.82 18.05
C VAL A 397 18.20 7.05 19.26
N ILE A 398 18.19 7.67 20.43
CA ILE A 398 17.70 7.05 21.67
C ILE A 398 16.20 6.78 21.60
N GLU A 399 15.42 7.73 21.08
CA GLU A 399 13.97 7.57 20.84
C GLU A 399 13.70 6.36 19.93
N HIS A 400 14.44 6.27 18.82
CA HIS A 400 14.30 5.14 17.89
C HIS A 400 14.66 3.82 18.56
N ALA A 401 15.80 3.72 19.21
CA ALA A 401 16.26 2.50 19.86
C ALA A 401 15.28 2.00 20.94
N THR A 402 14.61 2.94 21.62
CA THR A 402 13.60 2.63 22.63
C THR A 402 12.27 2.18 22.01
N ALA A 403 11.78 2.93 21.01
CA ALA A 403 10.45 2.69 20.44
C ALA A 403 10.43 1.60 19.35
N ARG A 404 11.55 1.36 18.66
CA ARG A 404 11.65 0.47 17.49
C ARG A 404 12.93 -0.37 17.49
N PRO A 405 13.16 -1.19 18.50
CA PRO A 405 14.43 -1.94 18.65
C PRO A 405 14.68 -2.97 17.54
N HIS A 406 13.66 -3.32 16.76
CA HIS A 406 13.75 -4.30 15.66
C HIS A 406 14.03 -3.67 14.29
N GLU A 407 13.87 -2.35 14.14
CA GLU A 407 14.18 -1.64 12.90
C GLU A 407 15.63 -1.15 12.92
N SER A 408 16.36 -1.38 11.83
CA SER A 408 17.74 -0.89 11.70
C SER A 408 17.81 0.60 11.50
N LEU A 409 18.82 1.25 12.08
CA LEU A 409 19.03 2.68 12.04
C LEU A 409 20.45 3.03 11.62
N MET A 410 20.61 4.10 10.86
CA MET A 410 21.88 4.81 10.75
C MET A 410 21.67 6.32 10.73
N VAL A 411 22.70 7.04 11.11
CA VAL A 411 22.82 8.48 10.95
C VAL A 411 23.73 8.75 9.76
N VAL A 412 23.28 9.60 8.85
CA VAL A 412 24.06 10.08 7.70
C VAL A 412 24.28 11.57 7.88
N THR A 413 25.48 12.07 7.64
CA THR A 413 25.83 13.48 7.78
C THR A 413 26.58 14.01 6.57
N ALA A 414 26.45 15.30 6.30
CA ALA A 414 27.17 15.95 5.20
C ALA A 414 28.56 16.46 5.60
N SER A 415 28.94 16.34 6.89
CA SER A 415 30.21 16.80 7.42
C SER A 415 30.89 15.68 8.22
N THR A 416 32.18 15.46 7.96
CA THR A 416 33.00 14.46 8.70
C THR A 416 33.13 14.87 10.17
N LYS A 417 33.31 16.15 10.46
CA LYS A 417 33.38 16.68 11.82
C LYS A 417 32.07 16.43 12.59
N HIS A 418 30.94 16.62 11.91
CA HIS A 418 29.63 16.37 12.51
C HIS A 418 29.41 14.87 12.77
N ALA A 419 29.78 14.00 11.84
CA ALA A 419 29.71 12.55 12.03
C ALA A 419 30.49 12.10 13.27
N ALA A 420 31.73 12.56 13.43
CA ALA A 420 32.55 12.21 14.58
C ALA A 420 31.95 12.70 15.91
N ARG A 421 31.43 13.93 15.93
CA ARG A 421 30.79 14.49 17.15
C ARG A 421 29.49 13.77 17.51
N VAL A 422 28.63 13.48 16.53
CA VAL A 422 27.40 12.71 16.76
C VAL A 422 27.74 11.32 17.27
N HIS A 423 28.71 10.64 16.66
CA HIS A 423 29.13 9.31 17.10
C HIS A 423 29.61 9.32 18.56
N THR A 424 30.48 10.27 18.92
CA THR A 424 30.96 10.42 20.31
C THR A 424 29.82 10.71 21.27
N ALA A 425 28.92 11.65 20.91
CA ALA A 425 27.77 12.00 21.75
C ALA A 425 26.76 10.85 21.94
N VAL A 426 26.56 9.99 20.92
CA VAL A 426 25.75 8.77 21.05
C VAL A 426 26.41 7.79 22.03
N LEU A 427 27.73 7.57 21.94
CA LEU A 427 28.45 6.69 22.87
C LEU A 427 28.38 7.23 24.31
N GLU A 428 28.53 8.54 24.52
CA GLU A 428 28.35 9.18 25.81
C GLU A 428 26.94 8.98 26.37
N ALA A 429 25.90 9.19 25.55
CA ALA A 429 24.52 8.98 25.96
C ALA A 429 24.24 7.50 26.35
N LEU A 430 24.86 6.56 25.68
CA LEU A 430 24.74 5.14 25.98
C LEU A 430 25.34 4.73 27.33
N THR A 431 26.30 5.50 27.86
CA THR A 431 26.83 5.22 29.22
C THR A 431 25.73 5.31 30.29
N HIS A 432 24.69 6.09 30.03
CA HIS A 432 23.54 6.27 30.90
C HIS A 432 22.33 5.38 30.54
N ARG A 433 22.41 4.63 29.43
CA ARG A 433 21.35 3.79 28.88
C ARG A 433 21.87 2.40 28.51
N PRO A 434 22.31 1.58 29.48
CA PRO A 434 22.81 0.25 29.23
C PRO A 434 21.75 -0.70 28.62
N ASP A 435 20.48 -0.41 28.82
CA ASP A 435 19.34 -1.11 28.21
C ASP A 435 19.34 -1.05 26.68
N LEU A 436 20.01 -0.10 26.06
CA LEU A 436 20.05 0.09 24.61
C LEU A 436 21.35 -0.45 23.96
N HIS A 437 22.29 -1.00 24.76
CA HIS A 437 23.58 -1.51 24.24
C HIS A 437 23.37 -2.60 23.19
N ASP A 438 22.49 -3.57 23.45
CA ASP A 438 22.21 -4.66 22.50
C ASP A 438 21.59 -4.15 21.19
N VAL A 439 20.86 -3.04 21.26
CA VAL A 439 20.20 -2.45 20.08
C VAL A 439 21.19 -1.68 19.21
N LEU A 440 22.08 -0.89 19.82
CA LEU A 440 22.96 0.05 19.11
C LEU A 440 24.40 -0.46 18.96
N LEU A 441 24.90 -1.29 19.88
CA LEU A 441 26.28 -1.79 19.87
C LEU A 441 26.38 -3.31 19.66
N GLY A 442 25.23 -4.02 19.69
CA GLY A 442 25.21 -5.48 19.52
C GLY A 442 25.60 -5.92 18.10
N ASP A 443 26.08 -7.15 17.99
CA ASP A 443 26.39 -7.78 16.70
C ASP A 443 25.09 -8.13 15.96
N ARG A 444 24.70 -7.25 15.06
CA ARG A 444 23.48 -7.36 14.24
C ARG A 444 23.85 -7.46 12.76
N PRO A 445 23.01 -8.09 11.92
CA PRO A 445 23.22 -8.12 10.47
C PRO A 445 23.36 -6.71 9.87
N GLU A 446 22.66 -5.74 10.44
CA GLU A 446 22.69 -4.32 10.06
C GLU A 446 22.95 -3.47 11.31
N PRO A 447 24.22 -3.32 11.72
CA PRO A 447 24.58 -2.58 12.92
C PRO A 447 24.25 -1.08 12.77
N PHE A 448 23.99 -0.44 13.91
CA PHE A 448 23.90 1.02 13.94
C PHE A 448 25.24 1.64 13.51
N ALA A 449 25.16 2.70 12.74
CA ALA A 449 26.34 3.43 12.28
C ALA A 449 26.05 4.92 12.17
N VAL A 450 27.07 5.73 12.40
CA VAL A 450 27.10 7.16 12.08
C VAL A 450 28.13 7.36 10.97
N LEU A 451 27.69 7.77 9.80
CA LEU A 451 28.48 7.77 8.57
C LEU A 451 28.39 9.14 7.90
N THR A 452 29.42 9.50 7.15
CA THR A 452 29.27 10.58 6.16
C THR A 452 28.49 10.06 4.95
N ILE A 453 28.02 10.97 4.10
CA ILE A 453 27.29 10.60 2.88
C ILE A 453 28.15 9.66 2.01
N GLU A 454 29.42 9.97 1.86
CA GLU A 454 30.41 9.20 1.06
C GLU A 454 30.57 7.75 1.63
N GLN A 455 30.63 7.64 2.95
CA GLN A 455 30.75 6.33 3.62
C GLN A 455 29.44 5.52 3.57
N SER A 456 28.32 6.18 3.38
CA SER A 456 26.99 5.54 3.33
C SER A 456 26.68 4.89 1.99
N VAL A 457 27.54 5.05 0.98
CA VAL A 457 27.38 4.41 -0.34
C VAL A 457 27.28 2.89 -0.17
N ALA A 458 26.35 2.26 -0.91
CA ALA A 458 26.03 0.84 -0.87
C ALA A 458 25.47 0.31 0.48
N GLN A 459 25.26 1.17 1.48
CA GLN A 459 24.59 0.80 2.73
C GLN A 459 23.11 1.16 2.72
N SER A 460 22.29 0.48 3.47
CA SER A 460 20.90 0.84 3.70
C SER A 460 20.42 0.38 5.07
N ARG A 461 19.46 1.09 5.65
CA ARG A 461 18.79 0.74 6.90
C ARG A 461 17.28 0.97 6.75
N ASP A 462 16.51 0.42 7.68
CA ASP A 462 15.07 0.69 7.70
C ASP A 462 14.78 2.18 7.88
N ARG A 463 15.53 2.82 8.78
CA ARG A 463 15.42 4.26 9.03
C ARG A 463 16.76 4.95 8.95
N VAL A 464 16.71 6.17 8.47
CA VAL A 464 17.88 7.05 8.37
C VAL A 464 17.56 8.38 9.02
N ILE A 465 18.45 8.85 9.86
CA ILE A 465 18.49 10.24 10.32
C ILE A 465 19.53 10.94 9.46
N PHE A 466 19.10 11.86 8.60
CA PHE A 466 19.99 12.68 7.81
C PHE A 466 20.20 14.00 8.53
N SER A 467 21.30 14.11 9.29
CA SER A 467 21.70 15.32 9.99
C SER A 467 22.62 16.13 9.09
N ILE A 468 22.16 17.32 8.70
CA ILE A 468 22.85 18.15 7.69
C ILE A 468 24.23 18.57 8.21
N GLY A 469 24.32 18.97 9.46
CA GLY A 469 25.57 19.30 10.12
C GLY A 469 26.08 20.73 9.86
N PHE A 470 25.30 21.59 9.23
CA PHE A 470 25.63 23.00 8.98
C PHE A 470 24.65 23.92 9.68
N GLY A 471 25.18 25.05 10.18
CA GLY A 471 24.42 26.02 10.97
C GLY A 471 24.44 27.44 10.41
N ARG A 472 23.93 28.36 11.24
CA ARG A 472 23.89 29.81 10.96
C ARG A 472 24.94 30.56 11.77
N THR A 473 25.39 31.72 11.27
CA THR A 473 26.20 32.66 12.06
C THR A 473 25.41 33.14 13.28
N PRO A 474 26.08 33.71 14.31
CA PRO A 474 25.39 34.31 15.44
C PRO A 474 24.38 35.39 15.06
N HIS A 475 24.52 35.99 13.87
CA HIS A 475 23.58 36.97 13.31
C HIS A 475 22.48 36.35 12.46
N GLY A 476 22.33 35.01 12.44
CA GLY A 476 21.29 34.28 11.72
C GLY A 476 21.53 34.08 10.23
N ARG A 477 22.73 34.44 9.70
CA ARG A 477 23.03 34.29 8.26
C ARG A 477 23.58 32.90 7.96
N VAL A 478 23.12 32.30 6.87
CA VAL A 478 23.68 31.05 6.30
C VAL A 478 24.85 31.41 5.39
N LEU A 479 25.94 30.67 5.51
CA LEU A 479 27.10 30.76 4.61
C LEU A 479 26.91 29.78 3.42
N SER A 480 27.59 30.08 2.32
CA SER A 480 27.47 29.24 1.10
C SER A 480 28.34 27.97 1.13
N GLU A 481 29.12 27.78 2.19
CA GLU A 481 29.99 26.62 2.35
C GLU A 481 29.24 25.45 2.96
N PHE A 482 29.04 24.42 2.17
CA PHE A 482 28.34 23.16 2.54
C PHE A 482 29.25 21.94 2.36
N GLY A 483 30.55 22.10 2.54
CA GLY A 483 31.51 21.02 2.38
C GLY A 483 31.39 20.29 1.04
N SER A 484 31.35 18.99 1.03
CA SER A 484 31.22 18.16 -0.19
C SER A 484 29.90 18.39 -0.94
N LEU A 485 28.83 18.80 -0.28
CA LEU A 485 27.56 19.11 -0.97
C LEU A 485 27.65 20.36 -1.84
N GLY A 486 28.43 21.37 -1.46
CA GLY A 486 28.62 22.59 -2.23
C GLY A 486 29.59 22.45 -3.42
N ARG A 487 30.22 21.29 -3.59
CA ARG A 487 31.21 21.01 -4.65
C ARG A 487 30.58 20.26 -5.83
N PRO A 488 31.27 20.23 -6.99
CA PRO A 488 30.86 19.37 -8.10
C PRO A 488 30.63 17.91 -7.66
N GLY A 489 29.47 17.33 -8.01
CA GLY A 489 29.06 16.00 -7.52
C GLY A 489 28.23 15.98 -6.25
N GLY A 490 28.02 17.14 -5.60
CA GLY A 490 27.16 17.26 -4.42
C GLY A 490 25.73 16.78 -4.66
N ASP A 491 25.20 16.94 -5.87
CA ASP A 491 23.88 16.43 -6.27
C ASP A 491 23.80 14.92 -6.13
N ARG A 492 24.84 14.20 -6.54
CA ARG A 492 24.94 12.74 -6.40
C ARG A 492 25.02 12.34 -4.93
N LEU A 493 25.78 13.08 -4.13
CA LEU A 493 25.87 12.85 -2.69
C LEU A 493 24.51 13.02 -2.04
N LEU A 494 23.75 14.08 -2.37
CA LEU A 494 22.42 14.27 -1.86
C LEU A 494 21.48 13.11 -2.28
N ALA A 495 21.53 12.67 -3.53
CA ALA A 495 20.77 11.52 -4.00
C ALA A 495 21.15 10.24 -3.23
N VAL A 496 22.43 10.02 -2.93
CA VAL A 496 22.89 8.93 -2.07
C VAL A 496 22.22 9.03 -0.70
N ALA A 497 22.31 10.15 -0.01
CA ALA A 497 21.73 10.33 1.33
C ALA A 497 20.24 10.01 1.35
N MET A 498 19.48 10.50 0.36
CA MET A 498 18.04 10.32 0.25
C MET A 498 17.59 8.91 -0.13
N THR A 499 18.50 8.09 -0.67
CA THR A 499 18.18 6.71 -1.09
C THR A 499 18.63 5.63 -0.09
N ARG A 500 19.16 6.01 1.07
CA ARG A 500 19.69 5.04 2.05
C ARG A 500 18.60 4.38 2.91
N ALA A 501 17.50 5.06 3.14
CA ALA A 501 16.38 4.52 3.93
C ALA A 501 15.50 3.57 3.12
N ARG A 502 15.08 2.49 3.76
CA ARG A 502 14.06 1.58 3.22
C ARG A 502 12.65 2.02 3.57
N ARG A 503 12.44 2.68 4.72
CA ARG A 503 11.11 3.02 5.23
C ARG A 503 10.92 4.50 5.55
N TYR A 504 11.92 5.14 6.18
CA TYR A 504 11.73 6.48 6.72
C TYR A 504 13.03 7.27 6.78
N VAL A 505 12.95 8.53 6.36
CA VAL A 505 14.04 9.51 6.51
C VAL A 505 13.58 10.61 7.45
N ARG A 506 14.40 10.89 8.46
CA ARG A 506 14.28 12.09 9.30
C ARG A 506 15.42 13.03 8.98
N ILE A 507 15.12 14.17 8.41
CA ILE A 507 16.13 15.22 8.16
C ILE A 507 16.18 16.13 9.39
N VAL A 508 17.36 16.39 9.89
CA VAL A 508 17.61 17.37 10.95
C VAL A 508 18.42 18.50 10.37
N SER A 509 17.94 19.72 10.50
CA SER A 509 18.58 20.90 9.90
C SER A 509 18.45 22.14 10.77
N CYS A 510 19.53 22.86 10.91
CA CYS A 510 19.53 24.19 11.49
C CYS A 510 19.20 25.31 10.49
N ILE A 511 18.93 24.93 9.24
CA ILE A 511 18.72 25.84 8.11
C ILE A 511 17.32 25.57 7.54
N ARG A 512 16.55 26.63 7.31
CA ARG A 512 15.25 26.58 6.65
C ARG A 512 15.37 26.94 5.17
N PRO A 513 14.43 26.57 4.29
CA PRO A 513 14.43 27.00 2.90
C PRO A 513 14.53 28.52 2.75
N SER A 514 13.85 29.27 3.62
CA SER A 514 13.84 30.73 3.63
C SER A 514 15.20 31.39 3.98
N ASP A 515 16.12 30.64 4.58
CA ASP A 515 17.44 31.09 4.97
C ASP A 515 18.46 30.94 3.83
N LEU A 516 18.10 30.23 2.79
CA LEU A 516 18.94 29.87 1.65
C LEU A 516 18.76 30.88 0.51
N ASP A 517 19.88 31.33 -0.03
CA ASP A 517 19.92 32.24 -1.18
C ASP A 517 20.34 31.46 -2.43
N ASP A 518 19.38 31.15 -3.28
CA ASP A 518 19.57 30.30 -4.46
C ASP A 518 20.68 30.79 -5.40
N ASP A 519 20.92 32.11 -5.46
CA ASP A 519 21.96 32.70 -6.31
C ASP A 519 23.39 32.42 -5.79
N ARG A 520 23.50 32.03 -4.53
CA ARG A 520 24.78 31.76 -3.84
C ARG A 520 25.08 30.27 -3.68
N LEU A 521 24.08 29.43 -3.90
CA LEU A 521 24.20 27.99 -3.74
C LEU A 521 24.58 27.33 -5.06
N SER A 522 25.39 26.31 -4.97
CA SER A 522 25.82 25.50 -6.10
C SER A 522 25.62 24.00 -5.82
N HIS A 523 25.50 23.22 -6.88
CA HIS A 523 25.47 21.76 -6.83
C HIS A 523 24.47 21.21 -5.80
N GLY A 524 24.86 20.25 -4.99
CA GLY A 524 24.01 19.57 -4.00
C GLY A 524 23.46 20.51 -2.90
N ALA A 525 24.12 21.63 -2.61
CA ALA A 525 23.57 22.62 -1.69
C ALA A 525 22.32 23.30 -2.26
N ARG A 526 22.31 23.60 -3.56
CA ARG A 526 21.12 24.09 -4.26
C ARG A 526 20.04 23.01 -4.35
N ALA A 527 20.44 21.78 -4.69
CA ALA A 527 19.49 20.65 -4.71
C ALA A 527 18.87 20.39 -3.34
N LEU A 528 19.57 20.65 -2.22
CA LEU A 528 19.05 20.57 -0.86
C LEU A 528 18.00 21.65 -0.58
N ALA A 529 18.23 22.88 -1.03
CA ALA A 529 17.26 23.98 -0.89
C ALA A 529 15.95 23.64 -1.62
N ASP A 530 16.08 23.20 -2.85
CA ASP A 530 14.95 22.75 -3.65
C ASP A 530 14.21 21.55 -3.03
N LEU A 531 14.95 20.59 -2.44
CA LEU A 531 14.39 19.43 -1.74
C LEU A 531 13.51 19.87 -0.56
N PHE A 532 13.99 20.82 0.24
CA PHE A 532 13.22 21.37 1.35
C PHE A 532 11.95 22.08 0.88
N ALA A 533 12.03 22.88 -0.18
CA ALA A 533 10.87 23.53 -0.78
C ALA A 533 9.84 22.51 -1.29
N ASP A 534 10.29 21.44 -1.93
CA ASP A 534 9.43 20.34 -2.39
C ASP A 534 8.72 19.60 -1.23
N ILE A 535 9.42 19.39 -0.11
CA ILE A 535 8.83 18.75 1.08
C ILE A 535 7.74 19.66 1.70
N GLU A 536 7.95 20.96 1.76
CA GLU A 536 6.97 21.92 2.30
C GLU A 536 5.74 22.03 1.36
N ALA A 537 5.95 22.12 0.06
CA ALA A 537 4.87 22.21 -0.93
C ALA A 537 3.94 20.98 -0.90
N ARG A 538 4.47 19.78 -0.66
CA ARG A 538 3.68 18.54 -0.59
C ARG A 538 2.72 18.46 0.59
N ARG A 539 3.00 19.17 1.67
CA ARG A 539 2.10 19.22 2.84
C ARG A 539 0.75 19.87 2.53
N THR A 540 0.64 20.58 1.39
CA THR A 540 -0.53 21.38 1.02
C THR A 540 -1.33 20.81 -0.16
N ALA A 541 -0.83 19.81 -0.89
CA ALA A 541 -1.48 19.30 -2.10
C ALA A 541 -2.37 18.08 -1.79
N VAL A 542 -3.67 18.22 -2.06
CA VAL A 542 -4.65 17.12 -2.10
C VAL A 542 -5.08 16.97 -3.56
N GLU A 543 -4.67 15.89 -4.20
CA GLU A 543 -5.12 15.54 -5.54
C GLU A 543 -6.33 14.60 -5.46
N LEU A 544 -7.41 15.00 -6.14
CA LEU A 544 -8.59 14.15 -6.38
C LEU A 544 -8.53 13.69 -7.84
N PRO A 545 -8.56 12.39 -8.12
CA PRO A 545 -8.66 11.91 -9.50
C PRO A 545 -10.10 12.03 -10.01
N ASP A 546 -10.25 12.60 -11.21
CA ASP A 546 -11.55 12.93 -11.82
C ASP A 546 -12.10 11.82 -12.75
N ASP A 547 -11.41 10.68 -12.87
CA ASP A 547 -11.74 9.62 -13.85
C ASP A 547 -11.74 8.21 -13.20
N SER A 548 -12.57 8.04 -12.17
CA SER A 548 -12.68 6.75 -11.49
C SER A 548 -13.74 5.85 -12.15
N ASP A 549 -13.43 4.56 -12.29
CA ASP A 549 -14.35 3.53 -12.79
C ASP A 549 -15.67 3.54 -11.97
N PRO A 550 -16.84 3.64 -12.61
CA PRO A 550 -18.14 3.64 -11.92
C PRO A 550 -18.37 2.42 -11.02
N MET A 551 -17.83 1.25 -11.37
CA MET A 551 -17.96 0.05 -10.53
C MET A 551 -17.12 0.16 -9.26
N LEU A 552 -15.95 0.79 -9.34
CA LEU A 552 -15.14 1.06 -8.16
C LEU A 552 -15.76 2.15 -7.28
N ILE A 553 -16.48 3.11 -7.86
CA ILE A 553 -17.26 4.12 -7.11
C ILE A 553 -18.40 3.43 -6.33
N ASP A 554 -19.12 2.50 -6.95
CA ASP A 554 -20.16 1.72 -6.27
C ASP A 554 -19.57 0.86 -5.16
N LEU A 555 -18.47 0.16 -5.43
CA LEU A 555 -17.76 -0.63 -4.41
C LEU A 555 -17.29 0.24 -3.24
N ALA A 556 -16.77 1.44 -3.51
CA ALA A 556 -16.33 2.38 -2.48
C ALA A 556 -17.50 2.76 -1.55
N ARG A 557 -18.67 3.10 -2.09
CA ARG A 557 -19.87 3.42 -1.29
C ARG A 557 -20.31 2.24 -0.41
N ARG A 558 -20.21 1.00 -0.91
CA ARG A 558 -20.55 -0.21 -0.14
C ARG A 558 -19.57 -0.46 1.00
N LEU A 559 -18.29 -0.20 0.77
CA LEU A 559 -17.25 -0.30 1.81
C LEU A 559 -17.41 0.81 2.86
N GLU A 560 -17.73 2.04 2.45
CA GLU A 560 -18.03 3.16 3.36
C GLU A 560 -19.26 2.84 4.23
N ALA A 561 -20.32 2.26 3.65
CA ALA A 561 -21.50 1.80 4.40
C ALA A 561 -21.15 0.73 5.46
N ARG A 562 -20.07 -0.02 5.28
CA ARG A 562 -19.52 -0.98 6.26
C ARG A 562 -18.56 -0.34 7.28
N GLY A 563 -18.45 0.98 7.28
CA GLY A 563 -17.62 1.74 8.22
C GLY A 563 -16.11 1.71 7.89
N MET A 564 -15.75 1.53 6.63
CA MET A 564 -14.38 1.63 6.16
C MET A 564 -14.06 3.06 5.69
N THR A 565 -12.82 3.48 5.84
CA THR A 565 -12.30 4.68 5.17
C THR A 565 -11.80 4.26 3.80
N VAL A 566 -12.29 4.90 2.74
CA VAL A 566 -12.00 4.51 1.35
C VAL A 566 -11.40 5.69 0.58
N ALA A 567 -10.49 5.40 -0.34
CA ALA A 567 -10.03 6.37 -1.34
C ALA A 567 -9.92 5.70 -2.72
N LEU A 568 -10.43 6.39 -3.72
CA LEU A 568 -10.30 6.01 -5.14
C LEU A 568 -9.03 6.64 -5.73
N GLY A 569 -8.39 5.94 -6.65
CA GLY A 569 -7.22 6.45 -7.37
C GLY A 569 -6.06 6.86 -6.46
N HIS A 570 -5.83 6.14 -5.34
CA HIS A 570 -4.85 6.53 -4.34
C HIS A 570 -3.47 6.75 -4.96
N ARG A 571 -2.99 8.01 -4.85
CA ARG A 571 -1.73 8.48 -5.43
C ARG A 571 -1.61 8.25 -6.95
N GLY A 572 -2.72 8.10 -7.68
CA GLY A 572 -2.73 7.76 -9.10
C GLY A 572 -2.14 6.37 -9.44
N LYS A 573 -1.97 5.50 -8.43
CA LYS A 573 -1.27 4.21 -8.55
C LYS A 573 -2.13 3.00 -8.18
N LEU A 574 -3.02 3.16 -7.21
CA LEU A 574 -3.92 2.11 -6.74
C LEU A 574 -5.36 2.53 -7.02
N PRO A 575 -6.13 1.72 -7.77
CA PRO A 575 -7.49 2.08 -8.19
C PRO A 575 -8.43 2.34 -7.02
N LEU A 576 -8.36 1.50 -5.98
CA LEU A 576 -9.12 1.65 -4.75
C LEU A 576 -8.30 1.16 -3.57
N VAL A 577 -8.33 1.90 -2.48
CA VAL A 577 -7.78 1.50 -1.19
C VAL A 577 -8.82 1.71 -0.09
N ALA A 578 -8.80 0.84 0.90
CA ALA A 578 -9.71 0.92 2.03
C ALA A 578 -9.00 0.59 3.34
N SER A 579 -9.44 1.16 4.46
CA SER A 579 -8.89 0.82 5.78
C SER A 579 -9.97 0.73 6.85
N ARG A 580 -9.68 -0.10 7.86
CA ARG A 580 -10.47 -0.22 9.08
C ARG A 580 -9.56 -0.61 10.23
N GLY A 581 -9.60 0.16 11.33
CA GLY A 581 -8.86 -0.17 12.56
C GLY A 581 -7.34 -0.30 12.37
N GLY A 582 -6.75 0.41 11.39
CA GLY A 582 -5.31 0.35 11.08
C GLY A 582 -4.92 -0.72 10.04
N TYR A 583 -5.83 -1.58 9.62
CA TYR A 583 -5.61 -2.52 8.51
C TYR A 583 -5.98 -1.86 7.19
N CYS A 584 -5.07 -1.91 6.23
CA CYS A 584 -5.24 -1.30 4.92
C CYS A 584 -5.32 -2.37 3.83
N VAL A 585 -6.30 -2.25 2.95
CA VAL A 585 -6.50 -3.14 1.80
C VAL A 585 -6.27 -2.34 0.53
N ALA A 586 -5.45 -2.86 -0.37
CA ALA A 586 -5.33 -2.39 -1.74
C ALA A 586 -6.15 -3.29 -2.65
N VAL A 587 -7.06 -2.71 -3.40
CA VAL A 587 -7.95 -3.40 -4.32
C VAL A 587 -7.55 -3.07 -5.75
N GLU A 588 -7.28 -4.08 -6.54
CA GLU A 588 -6.96 -3.94 -7.96
C GLU A 588 -7.88 -4.82 -8.79
N THR A 589 -8.30 -4.32 -9.94
CA THR A 589 -9.11 -5.07 -10.88
C THR A 589 -8.24 -5.75 -11.95
N ASP A 590 -8.71 -6.85 -12.50
CA ASP A 590 -8.08 -7.51 -13.63
C ASP A 590 -7.97 -6.59 -14.85
N ALA A 591 -8.94 -5.70 -15.07
CA ALA A 591 -8.87 -4.69 -16.12
C ALA A 591 -7.71 -3.71 -15.92
N ALA A 592 -7.47 -3.25 -14.69
CA ALA A 592 -6.34 -2.37 -14.37
C ALA A 592 -4.98 -3.06 -14.57
N LEU A 593 -4.93 -4.38 -14.41
CA LEU A 593 -3.71 -5.20 -14.49
C LEU A 593 -3.47 -5.84 -15.87
N GLY A 594 -4.42 -5.70 -16.80
CA GLY A 594 -4.38 -6.40 -18.09
C GLY A 594 -3.18 -6.08 -19.00
N HIS A 595 -2.46 -4.99 -18.72
CA HIS A 595 -1.25 -4.61 -19.44
C HIS A 595 0.04 -5.26 -18.88
N LEU A 596 -0.03 -5.92 -17.73
CA LEU A 596 1.10 -6.55 -17.06
C LEU A 596 1.26 -8.01 -17.50
N SER A 597 2.48 -8.53 -17.39
CA SER A 597 2.73 -9.97 -17.55
C SER A 597 2.09 -10.77 -16.42
N LEU A 598 1.79 -12.06 -16.65
CA LEU A 598 1.21 -12.93 -15.62
C LEU A 598 2.07 -13.00 -14.34
N PRO A 599 3.40 -13.25 -14.40
CA PRO A 599 4.22 -13.23 -13.19
C PRO A 599 4.15 -11.90 -12.45
N GLU A 600 4.04 -10.80 -13.17
CA GLU A 600 3.96 -9.49 -12.58
C GLU A 600 2.60 -9.22 -11.92
N SER A 601 1.52 -9.48 -12.62
CA SER A 601 0.16 -9.23 -12.12
C SER A 601 -0.27 -10.19 -11.00
N LEU A 602 0.18 -11.45 -11.05
CA LEU A 602 -0.27 -12.49 -10.12
C LEU A 602 0.66 -12.69 -8.91
N ARG A 603 1.97 -12.41 -9.04
CA ARG A 603 2.95 -12.65 -7.98
C ARG A 603 3.71 -11.39 -7.57
N LEU A 604 4.49 -10.79 -8.49
CA LEU A 604 5.46 -9.76 -8.11
C LEU A 604 4.80 -8.49 -7.56
N ARG A 605 3.73 -8.00 -8.19
CA ARG A 605 3.01 -6.80 -7.73
C ARG A 605 2.23 -7.04 -6.44
N PRO A 606 1.45 -8.13 -6.28
CA PRO A 606 0.84 -8.48 -5.00
C PRO A 606 1.85 -8.64 -3.86
N ASP A 607 3.00 -9.29 -4.11
CA ASP A 607 4.04 -9.47 -3.10
C ASP A 607 4.69 -8.14 -2.70
N LEU A 608 4.89 -7.24 -3.67
CA LEU A 608 5.39 -5.90 -3.40
C LEU A 608 4.39 -5.11 -2.55
N LEU A 609 3.10 -5.12 -2.87
CA LEU A 609 2.06 -4.43 -2.09
C LEU A 609 1.97 -5.00 -0.67
N ARG A 610 2.05 -6.33 -0.49
CA ARG A 610 2.10 -6.93 0.85
C ARG A 610 3.33 -6.48 1.65
N ARG A 611 4.52 -6.41 1.02
CA ARG A 611 5.74 -5.86 1.66
C ARG A 611 5.59 -4.40 2.04
N LEU A 612 4.80 -3.63 1.28
CA LEU A 612 4.45 -2.24 1.57
C LEU A 612 3.33 -2.11 2.62
N GLY A 613 2.89 -3.22 3.24
CA GLY A 613 1.95 -3.24 4.35
C GLY A 613 0.47 -3.29 3.94
N TRP A 614 0.16 -3.51 2.67
CA TRP A 614 -1.20 -3.69 2.20
C TRP A 614 -1.66 -5.13 2.34
N HIS A 615 -2.90 -5.33 2.77
CA HIS A 615 -3.65 -6.53 2.43
C HIS A 615 -4.07 -6.38 0.97
N TYR A 616 -3.73 -7.35 0.15
CA TYR A 616 -3.99 -7.28 -1.28
C TYR A 616 -5.27 -8.03 -1.64
N ALA A 617 -6.17 -7.37 -2.33
CA ALA A 617 -7.38 -7.96 -2.90
C ALA A 617 -7.37 -7.77 -4.42
N ARG A 618 -7.37 -8.86 -5.16
CA ARG A 618 -7.67 -8.86 -6.58
C ARG A 618 -9.16 -9.10 -6.77
N VAL A 619 -9.78 -8.32 -7.63
CA VAL A 619 -11.20 -8.39 -7.92
C VAL A 619 -11.38 -8.46 -9.43
N HIS A 620 -12.14 -9.45 -9.88
CA HIS A 620 -12.49 -9.53 -11.28
C HIS A 620 -13.67 -8.62 -11.59
N VAL A 621 -13.62 -7.95 -12.75
CA VAL A 621 -14.66 -7.00 -13.15
C VAL A 621 -16.04 -7.66 -13.21
N PHE A 622 -16.10 -8.94 -13.63
CA PHE A 622 -17.36 -9.68 -13.66
C PHE A 622 -17.97 -9.93 -12.27
N GLU A 623 -17.13 -10.10 -11.23
CA GLU A 623 -17.60 -10.24 -9.83
C GLU A 623 -18.23 -8.93 -9.35
N LEU A 624 -17.57 -7.80 -9.63
CA LEU A 624 -18.10 -6.47 -9.29
C LEU A 624 -19.45 -6.21 -9.95
N PHE A 625 -19.63 -6.72 -11.14
CA PHE A 625 -20.88 -6.57 -11.87
C PHE A 625 -21.96 -7.54 -11.38
N SER A 626 -21.61 -8.80 -11.09
CA SER A 626 -22.55 -9.85 -10.71
C SER A 626 -23.00 -9.74 -9.25
N ASP A 627 -22.05 -9.61 -8.32
CA ASP A 627 -22.32 -9.56 -6.88
C ASP A 627 -21.38 -8.60 -6.14
N PRO A 628 -21.59 -7.28 -6.27
CA PRO A 628 -20.78 -6.30 -5.58
C PRO A 628 -20.85 -6.35 -4.05
N GLU A 629 -21.93 -6.92 -3.48
CA GLU A 629 -22.07 -7.09 -2.04
C GLU A 629 -21.12 -8.15 -1.49
N ALA A 630 -21.04 -9.31 -2.14
CA ALA A 630 -20.12 -10.38 -1.78
C ALA A 630 -18.65 -9.90 -1.88
N VAL A 631 -18.31 -9.12 -2.91
CA VAL A 631 -16.99 -8.50 -3.06
C VAL A 631 -16.70 -7.54 -1.90
N ALA A 632 -17.66 -6.68 -1.54
CA ALA A 632 -17.50 -5.75 -0.42
C ALA A 632 -17.34 -6.47 0.91
N ASP A 633 -18.08 -7.56 1.15
CA ASP A 633 -17.96 -8.38 2.36
C ASP A 633 -16.59 -9.07 2.45
N ARG A 634 -16.07 -9.60 1.33
CA ARG A 634 -14.73 -10.19 1.24
C ARG A 634 -13.65 -9.18 1.59
N ILE A 635 -13.70 -7.97 1.01
CA ILE A 635 -12.74 -6.89 1.30
C ILE A 635 -12.85 -6.42 2.76
N HIS A 636 -14.06 -6.28 3.27
CA HIS A 636 -14.29 -5.91 4.67
C HIS A 636 -13.72 -6.97 5.63
N ALA A 637 -13.86 -8.26 5.32
CA ALA A 637 -13.28 -9.36 6.11
C ALA A 637 -11.74 -9.31 6.10
N LEU A 638 -11.11 -8.99 4.97
CA LEU A 638 -9.65 -8.79 4.89
C LEU A 638 -9.15 -7.65 5.79
N ALA A 639 -9.94 -6.59 5.97
CA ALA A 639 -9.62 -5.47 6.86
C ALA A 639 -9.92 -5.77 8.35
N GLY A 640 -10.60 -6.86 8.67
CA GLY A 640 -10.92 -7.28 10.04
C GLY A 640 -10.09 -8.46 10.56
N GLY A 641 -9.31 -9.11 9.69
CA GLY A 641 -8.47 -10.26 10.02
C GLY A 641 -7.15 -9.88 10.69
N ALA A 642 -6.58 -10.82 11.45
CA ALA A 642 -5.19 -10.70 11.93
C ALA A 642 -4.23 -10.53 10.73
N PRO A 643 -3.15 -9.74 10.86
CA PRO A 643 -2.18 -9.58 9.79
C PRO A 643 -1.68 -10.96 9.37
N ALA A 644 -1.75 -11.28 8.10
CA ALA A 644 -1.01 -12.39 7.56
C ALA A 644 0.46 -12.14 7.95
N ALA A 645 1.04 -13.04 8.72
CA ALA A 645 2.45 -12.97 9.05
C ALA A 645 3.21 -12.79 7.73
N PRO A 646 4.23 -11.91 7.67
CA PRO A 646 4.99 -11.72 6.45
C PRO A 646 5.50 -13.08 6.01
N THR A 647 4.89 -13.60 4.95
CA THR A 647 5.27 -14.88 4.38
C THR A 647 6.67 -14.70 3.82
N GLY A 648 7.62 -15.31 4.50
CA GLY A 648 8.94 -15.59 3.97
C GLY A 648 9.84 -14.37 3.79
N THR A 649 10.70 -14.12 4.74
CA THR A 649 12.09 -13.84 4.43
C THR A 649 12.45 -14.69 3.20
N GLY A 650 12.63 -14.01 2.05
CA GLY A 650 13.36 -14.60 0.95
C GLY A 650 14.64 -15.22 1.51
N PRO A 651 15.19 -16.28 0.93
CA PRO A 651 16.29 -16.98 1.52
C PRO A 651 17.39 -15.98 1.85
N VAL A 652 17.52 -15.67 3.12
CA VAL A 652 18.75 -15.14 3.66
C VAL A 652 19.74 -16.25 3.30
N LEU A 653 20.66 -15.95 2.41
CA LEU A 653 21.85 -16.74 2.23
C LEU A 653 22.51 -16.82 3.62
N GLY A 654 22.06 -17.78 4.40
CA GLY A 654 22.63 -18.11 5.69
C GLY A 654 24.07 -18.49 5.43
N ARG A 655 24.99 -17.73 6.00
CA ARG A 655 26.33 -18.21 6.23
C ARG A 655 26.19 -19.55 6.95
N GLY A 656 26.49 -20.62 6.22
CA GLY A 656 26.65 -21.95 6.79
C GLY A 656 27.80 -21.91 7.78
N SER A 657 27.47 -21.80 9.03
CA SER A 657 28.30 -22.26 10.13
C SER A 657 27.58 -23.42 10.79
N GLY A 658 27.86 -24.61 10.33
CA GLY A 658 27.34 -25.83 10.91
C GLY A 658 27.99 -27.01 10.22
N HIS A 659 29.06 -27.52 10.79
CA HIS A 659 29.53 -28.85 10.50
C HIS A 659 28.37 -29.83 10.75
N PRO A 660 28.06 -30.70 9.81
CA PRO A 660 27.51 -31.98 10.16
C PRO A 660 28.66 -33.02 10.13
N THR A 661 29.25 -33.26 11.27
CA THR A 661 29.74 -34.59 11.58
C THR A 661 28.52 -35.42 11.96
N ASP A 662 28.03 -36.24 11.02
CA ASP A 662 27.44 -37.51 11.40
C ASP A 662 27.43 -38.44 10.18
N GLU A 663 28.21 -39.46 10.33
CA GLU A 663 28.17 -40.83 9.87
C GLU A 663 27.20 -41.16 8.70
N LEU A 664 27.76 -41.28 7.50
CA LEU A 664 27.27 -42.23 6.52
C LEU A 664 28.10 -43.51 6.65
N ALA A 665 27.58 -44.46 7.43
CA ALA A 665 27.97 -45.86 7.37
C ALA A 665 27.67 -46.40 5.97
N ILE A 666 28.71 -46.57 5.17
CA ILE A 666 28.68 -47.37 3.95
C ILE A 666 28.82 -48.81 4.36
N THR A 667 27.75 -49.59 4.32
CA THR A 667 27.80 -51.06 4.25
C THR A 667 27.55 -51.47 2.79
N ARG A 668 28.60 -51.98 2.18
CA ARG A 668 28.76 -52.85 1.00
C ARG A 668 27.85 -52.61 -0.22
#